data_00be0014f8178e19d7dc8ad2a3955759
#
_entry.id   00be0014f8178e19d7dc8ad2a3955759
#
_cell.length_a   1.000
_cell.length_b   1.000
_cell.length_c   1.000
_cell.angle_alpha   90.00
_cell.angle_beta   90.00
_cell.angle_gamma   90.00
#
_symmetry.space_group_name_H-M   'P 1'
#
loop_
_entity.id
_entity.type
_entity.pdbx_description
1 polymer ?
#
loop_
_entity_poly.entity_id
_entity_poly.type
_entity_poly.pdbx_seq_one_letter_code
_entity_poly.pdbx_strand_id
1 'polypeptide(L)'
;MSGLLATSLSGLMASQRSLETVSHNIANANTDGYSRQRVELGTKAAQYTGDGYIGQGVNVANVTRSYDQFITKQLNSSLSAFGEADRYHQLATQVDNLMADPNTGMAPVMSKFFNSLSALSADPSSIPARQVLLSDANALAQNFNAISSQFESLRSQNTNDIQAKVNDINSLAKSLANINVKIVSDAGQGQGLRQPNDLLDQRDVMLSKLSELVNISVVPQQDGSASVFIGNGQPLVLNAKATEFTVFQSQLAPGQPAIGIKVGNGMTDITGQISGGSLAGSLRFQQEVLDPAQQQLGQVAAGLAMEFNAVHKNGFDLNGAAGQDLFSFSGAAIPVINNSLNKGNATVTAAFQSLNINPSAAGSLDSSDYRLEYVNAGGGVDYTLTRLRDDQVMNLTATDTVPATGNFSLSFAAKQPAKFDATAFGMTTVITPGAFTPAVSSGSAAIPGEETIGAFTNPISAGADLFSMDIDGNAFFSKAGSVGGTVTGAELDTAMTAFLAVPANNAAYQIVSGSFATNDLRLRKLDGTAIVPNITSNFTGTPGAFAGNGVNVAGSPAVAPTGGPFTLEVDGLQIYSEAATAGGTVTKGELDAALNTFLTTGPGAGVYAKTGSFENNDLILSKSGMTSSLTISSNFSGAGSVAGAFAGSTVGVLANPTGTDIKVDLSGGKTIAVGDQFVTRPTYNAAQQMRVNIDDPRKIAAATNIAIDPVTKLTSIIKGPMPGDNRNALQLANLQNKLGMLGGNASFSGAYGQIVSNVGALTRSAELSSSAQETLLNQAKGAQASLAGVNLDEEAANLIKFQQAYQASAQSISIARSLFDTLIGAVR
;
A
#
# COMPACT_ATOMS: atom_id res chain seq x y z
N MET A 1 -64.06 47.94 -38.26
CA MET A 1 -62.89 48.06 -39.15
C MET A 1 -61.59 48.21 -38.37
N SER A 2 -61.53 48.93 -37.27
CA SER A 2 -60.33 49.00 -36.40
C SER A 2 -59.85 47.63 -35.89
N GLY A 3 -60.77 46.69 -35.59
CA GLY A 3 -60.43 45.33 -35.15
C GLY A 3 -59.73 44.52 -36.25
N LEU A 4 -60.14 44.55 -37.49
CA LEU A 4 -59.54 43.90 -38.64
C LEU A 4 -58.08 44.38 -38.86
N LEU A 5 -57.89 45.70 -38.84
CA LEU A 5 -56.55 46.29 -38.98
C LEU A 5 -55.67 45.97 -37.85
N ALA A 6 -56.14 45.98 -36.60
CA ALA A 6 -55.39 45.62 -35.40
C ALA A 6 -54.98 44.11 -35.40
N THR A 7 -55.92 43.25 -35.81
CA THR A 7 -55.68 41.80 -35.91
C THR A 7 -54.61 41.48 -36.98
N SER A 8 -54.76 42.07 -38.17
CA SER A 8 -53.81 41.89 -39.30
C SER A 8 -52.42 42.46 -38.98
N LEU A 9 -52.34 43.63 -38.32
CA LEU A 9 -51.07 44.21 -37.88
C LEU A 9 -50.39 43.35 -36.86
N SER A 10 -51.15 42.75 -35.88
CA SER A 10 -50.64 41.88 -34.90
C SER A 10 -50.08 40.58 -35.52
N GLY A 11 -50.78 40.03 -36.52
CA GLY A 11 -50.31 38.86 -37.29
C GLY A 11 -49.04 39.15 -38.11
N LEU A 12 -48.95 40.33 -38.71
CA LEU A 12 -47.78 40.76 -39.42
C LEU A 12 -46.54 40.88 -38.52
N MET A 13 -46.71 41.55 -37.37
CA MET A 13 -45.61 41.66 -36.37
C MET A 13 -45.15 40.27 -35.83
N ALA A 14 -46.11 39.38 -35.59
CA ALA A 14 -45.83 38.03 -35.14
C ALA A 14 -45.05 37.22 -36.23
N SER A 15 -45.47 37.33 -37.49
CA SER A 15 -44.81 36.67 -38.61
C SER A 15 -43.43 37.25 -38.89
N GLN A 16 -43.26 38.58 -38.78
CA GLN A 16 -41.93 39.20 -38.85
C GLN A 16 -40.99 38.70 -37.78
N ARG A 17 -41.43 38.65 -36.53
CA ARG A 17 -40.60 38.14 -35.41
C ARG A 17 -40.25 36.69 -35.59
N SER A 18 -41.17 35.87 -36.13
CA SER A 18 -40.89 34.47 -36.44
C SER A 18 -39.84 34.32 -37.56
N LEU A 19 -39.90 35.17 -38.61
CA LEU A 19 -38.90 35.22 -39.69
C LEU A 19 -37.52 35.62 -39.15
N GLU A 20 -37.43 36.63 -38.30
CA GLU A 20 -36.21 37.06 -37.63
C GLU A 20 -35.59 35.90 -36.82
N THR A 21 -36.42 35.17 -36.04
CA THR A 21 -35.98 34.01 -35.22
C THR A 21 -35.52 32.85 -36.07
N VAL A 22 -36.24 32.51 -37.16
CA VAL A 22 -35.79 31.44 -38.10
C VAL A 22 -34.48 31.83 -38.78
N SER A 23 -34.34 33.08 -39.22
CA SER A 23 -33.10 33.58 -39.82
C SER A 23 -31.92 33.51 -38.81
N HIS A 24 -32.18 33.82 -37.55
CA HIS A 24 -31.20 33.69 -36.45
C HIS A 24 -30.81 32.23 -36.21
N ASN A 25 -31.78 31.30 -36.21
CA ASN A 25 -31.50 29.87 -36.10
C ASN A 25 -30.60 29.37 -37.26
N ILE A 26 -30.96 29.74 -38.50
CA ILE A 26 -30.19 29.35 -39.69
C ILE A 26 -28.75 29.90 -39.63
N ALA A 27 -28.58 31.15 -39.26
CA ALA A 27 -27.28 31.81 -39.16
C ALA A 27 -26.39 31.15 -38.09
N ASN A 28 -26.97 30.62 -37.00
CA ASN A 28 -26.26 30.00 -35.89
C ASN A 28 -26.31 28.46 -35.89
N ALA A 29 -26.77 27.81 -36.95
CA ALA A 29 -26.89 26.35 -37.02
C ALA A 29 -25.60 25.59 -36.73
N ASN A 30 -24.44 26.18 -37.04
CA ASN A 30 -23.09 25.63 -36.82
C ASN A 30 -22.36 26.30 -35.64
N THR A 31 -23.05 27.15 -34.87
CA THR A 31 -22.45 27.77 -33.66
C THR A 31 -22.51 26.77 -32.50
N ASP A 32 -21.35 26.41 -31.95
CA ASP A 32 -21.28 25.47 -30.83
C ASP A 32 -22.06 25.98 -29.61
N GLY A 33 -22.92 25.12 -29.07
CA GLY A 33 -23.73 25.40 -27.90
C GLY A 33 -24.96 26.29 -28.19
N TYR A 34 -25.25 26.64 -29.43
CA TYR A 34 -26.45 27.35 -29.79
C TYR A 34 -27.68 26.48 -29.65
N SER A 35 -28.70 26.99 -28.96
CA SER A 35 -30.02 26.34 -28.82
C SER A 35 -31.03 26.95 -29.76
N ARG A 36 -31.70 26.12 -30.55
CA ARG A 36 -32.79 26.53 -31.43
C ARG A 36 -33.82 27.39 -30.67
N GLN A 37 -34.14 28.56 -31.22
CA GLN A 37 -35.13 29.50 -30.64
C GLN A 37 -36.47 29.39 -31.33
N ARG A 38 -37.55 29.60 -30.58
CA ARG A 38 -38.91 29.53 -31.06
C ARG A 38 -39.73 30.71 -30.51
N VAL A 39 -40.53 31.33 -31.38
CA VAL A 39 -41.48 32.38 -30.99
C VAL A 39 -42.70 31.74 -30.38
N GLU A 40 -43.05 32.12 -29.16
CA GLU A 40 -44.29 31.75 -28.50
C GLU A 40 -45.34 32.85 -28.72
N LEU A 41 -46.45 32.44 -29.34
CA LEU A 41 -47.55 33.32 -29.66
C LEU A 41 -48.70 33.12 -28.68
N GLY A 42 -49.19 34.22 -28.10
CA GLY A 42 -50.40 34.25 -27.26
C GLY A 42 -51.53 34.93 -27.91
N THR A 43 -52.75 34.56 -27.62
CA THR A 43 -53.93 35.29 -28.04
C THR A 43 -54.08 36.56 -27.21
N LYS A 44 -54.42 37.72 -27.86
CA LYS A 44 -54.85 38.92 -27.13
C LYS A 44 -56.24 38.71 -26.53
N ALA A 45 -56.46 39.33 -25.35
CA ALA A 45 -57.82 39.27 -24.72
C ALA A 45 -58.90 39.64 -25.67
N ALA A 46 -59.92 38.81 -25.81
CA ALA A 46 -61.07 39.13 -26.66
C ALA A 46 -61.85 40.32 -26.12
N GLN A 47 -62.33 41.17 -27.02
CA GLN A 47 -63.13 42.34 -26.67
C GLN A 47 -64.62 42.03 -26.85
N TYR A 48 -65.46 42.41 -25.85
CA TYR A 48 -66.91 42.29 -25.95
C TYR A 48 -67.43 43.43 -26.80
N THR A 49 -68.23 43.16 -27.87
CA THR A 49 -68.76 44.12 -28.83
C THR A 49 -70.26 44.20 -28.88
N GLY A 50 -70.96 43.67 -27.91
CA GLY A 50 -72.43 43.62 -27.83
C GLY A 50 -73.02 42.35 -28.46
N ASP A 51 -72.47 41.86 -29.57
CA ASP A 51 -72.90 40.64 -30.25
C ASP A 51 -72.09 39.43 -29.87
N GLY A 52 -71.12 39.62 -28.97
CA GLY A 52 -70.24 38.55 -28.51
C GLY A 52 -68.80 39.00 -28.32
N TYR A 53 -67.94 38.05 -27.97
CA TYR A 53 -66.46 38.24 -27.76
C TYR A 53 -65.77 38.14 -29.14
N ILE A 54 -65.11 39.20 -29.57
CA ILE A 54 -64.29 39.21 -30.80
C ILE A 54 -62.82 39.16 -30.43
N GLY A 55 -62.04 38.24 -31.07
CA GLY A 55 -60.61 38.14 -30.91
C GLY A 55 -59.88 39.40 -31.38
N GLN A 56 -58.86 39.81 -30.59
CA GLN A 56 -58.02 40.99 -30.83
C GLN A 56 -56.67 40.65 -31.56
N GLY A 57 -56.57 39.45 -32.11
CA GLY A 57 -55.35 38.98 -32.78
C GLY A 57 -54.35 38.29 -31.86
N VAL A 58 -53.09 38.34 -32.22
CA VAL A 58 -51.98 37.63 -31.59
C VAL A 58 -50.95 38.60 -31.02
N ASN A 59 -50.32 38.24 -29.95
CA ASN A 59 -49.09 38.90 -29.48
C ASN A 59 -47.92 37.88 -29.39
N VAL A 60 -46.72 38.38 -29.56
CA VAL A 60 -45.51 37.60 -29.24
C VAL A 60 -45.39 37.59 -27.74
N ALA A 61 -45.67 36.43 -27.12
CA ALA A 61 -45.57 36.25 -25.68
C ALA A 61 -44.09 36.19 -25.25
N ASN A 62 -43.27 35.37 -25.93
CA ASN A 62 -41.84 35.21 -25.63
C ASN A 62 -41.10 34.65 -26.86
N VAL A 63 -39.75 34.71 -26.83
CA VAL A 63 -38.85 33.90 -27.68
C VAL A 63 -38.09 32.99 -26.76
N THR A 64 -38.44 31.71 -26.82
CA THR A 64 -37.87 30.70 -25.94
C THR A 64 -36.88 29.85 -26.69
N ARG A 65 -35.83 29.35 -26.02
CA ARG A 65 -34.90 28.36 -26.53
C ARG A 65 -35.44 26.93 -26.28
N SER A 66 -35.14 26.02 -27.19
CA SER A 66 -35.41 24.60 -27.01
C SER A 66 -34.41 24.05 -25.99
N TYR A 67 -34.86 23.92 -24.76
CA TYR A 67 -34.02 23.54 -23.63
C TYR A 67 -34.76 22.57 -22.70
N ASP A 68 -34.05 21.53 -22.25
CA ASP A 68 -34.52 20.63 -21.22
C ASP A 68 -33.44 20.47 -20.15
N GLN A 69 -33.79 20.79 -18.92
CA GLN A 69 -32.89 20.75 -17.79
C GLN A 69 -32.38 19.33 -17.48
N PHE A 70 -33.22 18.31 -17.70
CA PHE A 70 -32.86 16.93 -17.44
C PHE A 70 -31.81 16.45 -18.45
N ILE A 71 -32.00 16.71 -19.74
CA ILE A 71 -31.07 16.37 -20.82
C ILE A 71 -29.75 17.10 -20.64
N THR A 72 -29.76 18.38 -20.29
CA THR A 72 -28.55 19.17 -20.02
C THR A 72 -27.78 18.63 -18.80
N LYS A 73 -28.51 18.28 -17.73
CA LYS A 73 -27.88 17.66 -16.54
C LYS A 73 -27.28 16.30 -16.87
N GLN A 74 -27.97 15.50 -17.67
CA GLN A 74 -27.45 14.19 -18.10
C GLN A 74 -26.20 14.35 -18.96
N LEU A 75 -26.18 15.30 -19.90
CA LEU A 75 -25.01 15.62 -20.71
C LEU A 75 -23.82 16.02 -19.83
N ASN A 76 -24.00 16.96 -18.90
CA ASN A 76 -22.96 17.42 -18.00
C ASN A 76 -22.42 16.28 -17.13
N SER A 77 -23.30 15.39 -16.64
CA SER A 77 -22.89 14.20 -15.89
C SER A 77 -22.08 13.21 -16.75
N SER A 78 -22.50 12.99 -18.01
CA SER A 78 -21.79 12.11 -18.95
C SER A 78 -20.45 12.69 -19.37
N LEU A 79 -20.34 14.03 -19.59
CA LEU A 79 -19.08 14.73 -19.85
C LEU A 79 -18.10 14.54 -18.70
N SER A 80 -18.60 14.69 -17.48
CA SER A 80 -17.79 14.53 -16.27
C SER A 80 -17.31 13.10 -16.09
N ALA A 81 -18.17 12.11 -16.25
CA ALA A 81 -17.84 10.71 -16.10
C ALA A 81 -16.84 10.23 -17.18
N PHE A 82 -17.06 10.65 -18.44
CA PHE A 82 -16.13 10.37 -19.53
C PHE A 82 -14.78 11.07 -19.32
N GLY A 83 -14.77 12.36 -18.94
CA GLY A 83 -13.54 13.11 -18.69
C GLY A 83 -12.66 12.47 -17.60
N GLU A 84 -13.27 11.93 -16.52
CA GLU A 84 -12.56 11.18 -15.49
C GLU A 84 -11.98 9.87 -16.04
N ALA A 85 -12.82 9.04 -16.67
CA ALA A 85 -12.44 7.72 -17.13
C ALA A 85 -11.37 7.79 -18.25
N ASP A 86 -11.53 8.68 -19.20
CA ASP A 86 -10.62 8.86 -20.32
C ASP A 86 -9.25 9.38 -19.86
N ARG A 87 -9.23 10.38 -18.96
CA ARG A 87 -7.97 10.91 -18.43
C ARG A 87 -7.23 9.88 -17.61
N TYR A 88 -7.94 9.14 -16.75
CA TYR A 88 -7.36 8.04 -15.98
C TYR A 88 -6.77 6.96 -16.89
N HIS A 89 -7.51 6.52 -17.92
CA HIS A 89 -7.04 5.54 -18.89
C HIS A 89 -5.77 6.01 -19.64
N GLN A 90 -5.76 7.25 -20.16
CA GLN A 90 -4.61 7.81 -20.86
C GLN A 90 -3.34 7.78 -20.02
N LEU A 91 -3.43 8.15 -18.74
CA LEU A 91 -2.30 8.18 -17.82
C LEU A 91 -1.88 6.78 -17.38
N ALA A 92 -2.83 5.88 -17.09
CA ALA A 92 -2.56 4.50 -16.71
C ALA A 92 -1.84 3.73 -17.83
N THR A 93 -2.24 3.94 -19.09
CA THR A 93 -1.59 3.35 -20.26
C THR A 93 -0.12 3.75 -20.39
N GLN A 94 0.26 4.97 -19.98
CA GLN A 94 1.67 5.39 -20.01
C GLN A 94 2.52 4.59 -19.01
N VAL A 95 1.98 4.32 -17.82
CA VAL A 95 2.67 3.49 -16.81
C VAL A 95 2.72 2.03 -17.25
N ASP A 96 1.64 1.49 -17.79
CA ASP A 96 1.58 0.13 -18.30
C ASP A 96 2.63 -0.10 -19.42
N ASN A 97 2.68 0.76 -20.42
CA ASN A 97 3.67 0.71 -21.49
C ASN A 97 5.12 0.80 -20.97
N LEU A 98 5.37 1.62 -19.95
CA LEU A 98 6.70 1.74 -19.35
C LEU A 98 7.14 0.44 -18.66
N MET A 99 6.21 -0.20 -17.93
CA MET A 99 6.54 -1.36 -17.10
C MET A 99 6.49 -2.69 -17.85
N ALA A 100 5.57 -2.82 -18.82
CA ALA A 100 5.32 -4.06 -19.55
C ALA A 100 6.21 -4.23 -20.78
N ASP A 101 7.10 -3.28 -21.10
CA ASP A 101 7.98 -3.36 -22.27
C ASP A 101 8.90 -4.60 -22.18
N PRO A 102 8.82 -5.54 -23.12
CA PRO A 102 9.61 -6.77 -23.06
C PRO A 102 11.11 -6.58 -23.31
N ASN A 103 11.54 -5.43 -23.82
CA ASN A 103 12.94 -5.16 -24.17
C ASN A 103 13.62 -4.25 -23.14
N THR A 104 12.91 -3.25 -22.65
CA THR A 104 13.44 -2.21 -21.77
C THR A 104 12.94 -2.32 -20.32
N GLY A 105 11.95 -3.18 -20.07
CA GLY A 105 11.41 -3.44 -18.74
C GLY A 105 12.40 -4.12 -17.81
N MET A 106 12.04 -4.22 -16.54
CA MET A 106 12.90 -4.78 -15.48
C MET A 106 13.14 -6.28 -15.61
N ALA A 107 12.16 -7.05 -16.11
CA ALA A 107 12.22 -8.52 -16.13
C ALA A 107 13.43 -9.07 -16.89
N PRO A 108 13.76 -8.64 -18.14
CA PRO A 108 14.93 -9.13 -18.86
C PRO A 108 16.25 -8.74 -18.18
N VAL A 109 16.33 -7.57 -17.58
CA VAL A 109 17.53 -7.10 -16.87
C VAL A 109 17.78 -7.93 -15.61
N MET A 110 16.72 -8.18 -14.83
CA MET A 110 16.77 -9.03 -13.66
C MET A 110 17.17 -10.48 -14.00
N SER A 111 16.61 -11.02 -15.10
CA SER A 111 17.00 -12.35 -15.59
C SER A 111 18.49 -12.43 -16.00
N LYS A 112 19.02 -11.41 -16.67
CA LYS A 112 20.45 -11.35 -17.00
C LYS A 112 21.34 -11.35 -15.76
N PHE A 113 20.98 -10.55 -14.77
CA PHE A 113 21.71 -10.50 -13.49
C PHE A 113 21.76 -11.87 -12.80
N PHE A 114 20.65 -12.59 -12.71
CA PHE A 114 20.63 -13.94 -12.10
C PHE A 114 21.33 -14.98 -12.98
N ASN A 115 21.28 -14.85 -14.29
CA ASN A 115 22.04 -15.71 -15.20
C ASN A 115 23.56 -15.52 -15.05
N SER A 116 24.03 -14.29 -14.85
CA SER A 116 25.46 -14.02 -14.59
C SER A 116 25.91 -14.55 -13.21
N LEU A 117 25.00 -14.57 -12.21
CA LEU A 117 25.26 -15.26 -10.94
C LEU A 117 25.39 -16.78 -11.12
N SER A 118 24.53 -17.38 -11.92
CA SER A 118 24.60 -18.80 -12.24
C SER A 118 25.90 -19.12 -13.00
N ALA A 119 26.32 -18.28 -13.94
CA ALA A 119 27.61 -18.42 -14.64
C ALA A 119 28.79 -18.27 -13.69
N LEU A 120 28.75 -17.33 -12.74
CA LEU A 120 29.77 -17.20 -11.70
C LEU A 120 29.83 -18.43 -10.79
N SER A 121 28.68 -19.03 -10.45
CA SER A 121 28.64 -20.24 -9.63
C SER A 121 29.29 -21.47 -10.32
N ALA A 122 29.30 -21.49 -11.66
CA ALA A 122 29.98 -22.55 -12.42
C ALA A 122 31.52 -22.39 -12.45
N ASP A 123 32.02 -21.14 -12.45
CA ASP A 123 33.46 -20.84 -12.36
C ASP A 123 33.68 -19.62 -11.44
N PRO A 124 33.73 -19.85 -10.11
CA PRO A 124 33.85 -18.78 -9.13
C PRO A 124 35.23 -18.09 -9.13
N SER A 125 36.26 -18.71 -9.73
CA SER A 125 37.61 -18.14 -9.86
C SER A 125 37.77 -17.19 -11.05
N SER A 126 36.84 -17.21 -11.99
CA SER A 126 36.90 -16.48 -13.25
C SER A 126 36.70 -14.98 -13.05
N ILE A 127 37.74 -14.18 -13.27
CA ILE A 127 37.64 -12.72 -13.28
C ILE A 127 36.70 -12.21 -14.37
N PRO A 128 36.69 -12.74 -15.60
CA PRO A 128 35.67 -12.34 -16.59
C PRO A 128 34.24 -12.58 -16.16
N ALA A 129 33.91 -13.74 -15.56
CA ALA A 129 32.56 -14.02 -15.07
C ALA A 129 32.13 -13.03 -13.96
N ARG A 130 33.04 -12.69 -13.05
CA ARG A 130 32.83 -11.68 -12.02
C ARG A 130 32.62 -10.28 -12.58
N GLN A 131 33.37 -9.93 -13.65
CA GLN A 131 33.22 -8.65 -14.35
C GLN A 131 31.85 -8.57 -15.04
N VAL A 132 31.39 -9.65 -15.66
CA VAL A 132 30.06 -9.72 -16.27
C VAL A 132 28.96 -9.53 -15.20
N LEU A 133 29.06 -10.25 -14.06
CA LEU A 133 28.13 -10.08 -12.95
C LEU A 133 28.09 -8.62 -12.45
N LEU A 134 29.25 -7.99 -12.27
CA LEU A 134 29.33 -6.61 -11.83
C LEU A 134 28.71 -5.64 -12.84
N SER A 135 28.91 -5.90 -14.15
CA SER A 135 28.28 -5.15 -15.21
C SER A 135 26.76 -5.30 -15.20
N ASP A 136 26.26 -6.54 -15.05
CA ASP A 136 24.81 -6.82 -15.00
C ASP A 136 24.16 -6.27 -13.71
N ALA A 137 24.88 -6.28 -12.58
CA ALA A 137 24.45 -5.63 -11.35
C ALA A 137 24.30 -4.10 -11.54
N ASN A 138 25.27 -3.46 -12.22
CA ASN A 138 25.17 -2.05 -12.56
C ASN A 138 24.02 -1.78 -13.52
N ALA A 139 23.82 -2.60 -14.54
CA ALA A 139 22.70 -2.48 -15.47
C ALA A 139 21.35 -2.61 -14.74
N LEU A 140 21.24 -3.53 -13.76
CA LEU A 140 20.06 -3.70 -12.94
C LEU A 140 19.77 -2.45 -12.10
N ALA A 141 20.77 -1.93 -11.40
CA ALA A 141 20.62 -0.70 -10.61
C ALA A 141 20.24 0.50 -11.49
N GLN A 142 20.88 0.67 -12.64
CA GLN A 142 20.56 1.74 -13.60
C GLN A 142 19.15 1.61 -14.16
N ASN A 143 18.64 0.41 -14.38
CA ASN A 143 17.27 0.19 -14.87
C ASN A 143 16.24 0.56 -13.78
N PHE A 144 16.47 0.20 -12.51
CA PHE A 144 15.65 0.67 -11.40
C PHE A 144 15.62 2.20 -11.32
N ASN A 145 16.79 2.84 -11.45
CA ASN A 145 16.89 4.30 -11.45
C ASN A 145 16.13 4.93 -12.64
N ALA A 146 16.25 4.35 -13.83
CA ALA A 146 15.60 4.87 -15.04
C ALA A 146 14.07 4.82 -14.93
N ILE A 147 13.51 3.66 -14.55
CA ILE A 147 12.06 3.51 -14.39
C ILE A 147 11.53 4.44 -13.29
N SER A 148 12.23 4.53 -12.14
CA SER A 148 11.85 5.44 -11.06
C SER A 148 11.90 6.91 -11.49
N SER A 149 12.92 7.31 -12.26
CA SER A 149 13.04 8.67 -12.81
C SER A 149 11.92 9.00 -13.80
N GLN A 150 11.48 8.00 -14.57
CA GLN A 150 10.34 8.17 -15.46
C GLN A 150 9.02 8.33 -14.70
N PHE A 151 8.82 7.58 -13.60
CA PHE A 151 7.68 7.81 -12.72
C PHE A 151 7.66 9.22 -12.13
N GLU A 152 8.81 9.74 -11.73
CA GLU A 152 8.91 11.11 -11.21
C GLU A 152 8.62 12.16 -12.29
N SER A 153 9.03 11.91 -13.53
CA SER A 153 8.66 12.74 -14.68
C SER A 153 7.15 12.75 -14.92
N LEU A 154 6.51 11.58 -14.91
CA LEU A 154 5.04 11.44 -15.04
C LEU A 154 4.31 12.15 -13.89
N ARG A 155 4.82 12.05 -12.67
CA ARG A 155 4.29 12.75 -11.49
C ARG A 155 4.33 14.26 -11.67
N SER A 156 5.48 14.78 -12.08
CA SER A 156 5.66 16.21 -12.33
C SER A 156 4.73 16.71 -13.43
N GLN A 157 4.61 15.97 -14.53
CA GLN A 157 3.68 16.29 -15.63
C GLN A 157 2.23 16.27 -15.15
N ASN A 158 1.82 15.24 -14.38
CA ASN A 158 0.46 15.15 -13.85
C ASN A 158 0.16 16.29 -12.85
N THR A 159 1.12 16.67 -12.02
CA THR A 159 0.97 17.81 -11.08
C THR A 159 0.78 19.13 -11.83
N ASN A 160 1.56 19.36 -12.90
CA ASN A 160 1.42 20.54 -13.75
C ASN A 160 0.05 20.55 -14.48
N ASP A 161 -0.41 19.40 -14.95
CA ASP A 161 -1.72 19.24 -15.56
C ASP A 161 -2.87 19.53 -14.57
N ILE A 162 -2.79 19.03 -13.34
CA ILE A 162 -3.72 19.36 -12.25
C ILE A 162 -3.75 20.87 -11.99
N GLN A 163 -2.59 21.53 -11.94
CA GLN A 163 -2.51 22.98 -11.74
C GLN A 163 -3.16 23.74 -12.90
N ALA A 164 -2.95 23.33 -14.15
CA ALA A 164 -3.57 23.93 -15.32
C ALA A 164 -5.09 23.78 -15.27
N LYS A 165 -5.61 22.58 -14.98
CA LYS A 165 -7.06 22.34 -14.84
C LYS A 165 -7.69 23.18 -13.73
N VAL A 166 -7.03 23.35 -12.59
CA VAL A 166 -7.52 24.21 -11.51
C VAL A 166 -7.58 25.67 -11.95
N ASN A 167 -6.60 26.13 -12.71
CA ASN A 167 -6.61 27.48 -13.28
C ASN A 167 -7.75 27.66 -14.29
N ASP A 168 -8.02 26.65 -15.13
CA ASP A 168 -9.15 26.68 -16.08
C ASP A 168 -10.50 26.69 -15.35
N ILE A 169 -10.66 25.88 -14.29
CA ILE A 169 -11.85 25.88 -13.43
C ILE A 169 -12.07 27.27 -12.83
N ASN A 170 -11.03 27.91 -12.30
CA ASN A 170 -11.11 29.25 -11.72
C ASN A 170 -11.51 30.29 -12.78
N SER A 171 -10.96 30.20 -13.99
CA SER A 171 -11.30 31.09 -15.11
C SER A 171 -12.76 30.93 -15.54
N LEU A 172 -13.21 29.68 -15.70
CA LEU A 172 -14.61 29.37 -16.01
C LEU A 172 -15.56 29.83 -14.90
N ALA A 173 -15.20 29.64 -13.64
CA ALA A 173 -16.00 30.08 -12.50
C ALA A 173 -16.15 31.61 -12.46
N LYS A 174 -15.07 32.36 -12.68
CA LYS A 174 -15.12 33.84 -12.80
C LYS A 174 -15.98 34.26 -13.98
N SER A 175 -15.86 33.59 -15.13
CA SER A 175 -16.67 33.86 -16.33
C SER A 175 -18.15 33.56 -16.09
N LEU A 176 -18.51 32.49 -15.43
CA LEU A 176 -19.86 32.11 -15.02
C LEU A 176 -20.47 33.15 -14.05
N ALA A 177 -19.69 33.62 -13.07
CA ALA A 177 -20.12 34.68 -12.17
C ALA A 177 -20.47 35.98 -12.95
N ASN A 178 -19.61 36.33 -13.91
CA ASN A 178 -19.83 37.51 -14.76
C ASN A 178 -21.07 37.37 -15.68
N ILE A 179 -21.31 36.19 -16.26
CA ILE A 179 -22.50 35.91 -17.05
C ILE A 179 -23.74 35.95 -16.18
N ASN A 180 -23.73 35.42 -14.96
CA ASN A 180 -24.85 35.54 -14.04
C ASN A 180 -25.23 37.00 -13.79
N VAL A 181 -24.27 37.91 -13.59
CA VAL A 181 -24.53 39.36 -13.44
C VAL A 181 -25.22 39.92 -14.67
N LYS A 182 -24.77 39.58 -15.89
CA LYS A 182 -25.38 40.04 -17.13
C LYS A 182 -26.81 39.51 -17.28
N ILE A 183 -27.02 38.20 -17.01
CA ILE A 183 -28.36 37.59 -17.10
C ILE A 183 -29.33 38.28 -16.13
N VAL A 184 -28.95 38.52 -14.89
CA VAL A 184 -29.79 39.22 -13.90
C VAL A 184 -30.07 40.65 -14.33
N SER A 185 -29.07 41.38 -14.86
CA SER A 185 -29.25 42.75 -15.36
C SER A 185 -30.25 42.81 -16.53
N ASP A 186 -30.08 41.94 -17.52
CA ASP A 186 -30.91 41.93 -18.71
C ASP A 186 -32.35 41.44 -18.44
N ALA A 187 -32.51 40.45 -17.55
CA ALA A 187 -33.80 39.98 -17.06
C ALA A 187 -34.53 41.11 -16.31
N GLY A 188 -33.81 41.92 -15.51
CA GLY A 188 -34.37 43.09 -14.81
C GLY A 188 -34.90 44.18 -15.75
N GLN A 189 -34.21 44.47 -16.85
CA GLN A 189 -34.64 45.43 -17.88
C GLN A 189 -35.87 44.95 -18.65
N GLY A 190 -36.03 43.64 -18.84
CA GLY A 190 -37.16 43.01 -19.53
C GLY A 190 -38.41 42.80 -18.64
N GLN A 191 -38.47 43.32 -17.44
CA GLN A 191 -39.54 43.07 -16.45
C GLN A 191 -39.78 41.58 -16.16
N GLY A 192 -38.75 40.75 -16.31
CA GLY A 192 -38.81 39.29 -16.09
C GLY A 192 -39.53 38.49 -17.20
N LEU A 193 -40.03 39.16 -18.23
CA LEU A 193 -40.82 38.56 -19.32
C LEU A 193 -39.99 38.13 -20.52
N ARG A 194 -38.69 38.50 -20.59
CA ARG A 194 -37.78 38.14 -21.69
C ARG A 194 -36.52 37.53 -21.18
N GLN A 195 -36.24 36.32 -21.67
CA GLN A 195 -35.00 35.60 -21.30
C GLN A 195 -33.87 35.97 -22.26
N PRO A 196 -32.66 36.27 -21.81
CA PRO A 196 -31.48 36.53 -22.64
C PRO A 196 -30.92 35.19 -23.14
N ASN A 197 -31.53 34.58 -24.17
CA ASN A 197 -31.26 33.25 -24.67
C ASN A 197 -29.78 33.03 -24.98
N ASP A 198 -29.13 34.00 -25.67
CA ASP A 198 -27.71 33.86 -26.07
C ASP A 198 -26.75 33.84 -24.86
N LEU A 199 -27.08 34.59 -23.79
CA LEU A 199 -26.30 34.51 -22.54
C LEU A 199 -26.52 33.21 -21.79
N LEU A 200 -27.75 32.65 -21.89
CA LEU A 200 -28.04 31.34 -21.30
C LEU A 200 -27.31 30.22 -22.04
N ASP A 201 -27.22 30.29 -23.38
CA ASP A 201 -26.48 29.36 -24.20
C ASP A 201 -24.96 29.44 -23.89
N GLN A 202 -24.41 30.67 -23.81
CA GLN A 202 -23.02 30.87 -23.37
C GLN A 202 -22.74 30.31 -21.98
N ARG A 203 -23.68 30.48 -21.05
CA ARG A 203 -23.56 29.87 -19.71
C ARG A 203 -23.51 28.34 -19.77
N ASP A 204 -24.41 27.75 -20.56
CA ASP A 204 -24.50 26.29 -20.68
C ASP A 204 -23.26 25.71 -21.35
N VAL A 205 -22.65 26.36 -22.34
CA VAL A 205 -21.33 25.99 -22.89
C VAL A 205 -20.25 26.04 -21.83
N MET A 206 -20.23 27.08 -20.99
CA MET A 206 -19.23 27.14 -19.89
C MET A 206 -19.45 26.05 -18.83
N LEU A 207 -20.70 25.72 -18.53
CA LEU A 207 -21.06 24.64 -17.62
C LEU A 207 -20.64 23.29 -18.19
N SER A 208 -20.83 23.04 -19.49
CA SER A 208 -20.37 21.82 -20.14
C SER A 208 -18.84 21.69 -20.12
N LYS A 209 -18.10 22.76 -20.43
CA LYS A 209 -16.63 22.79 -20.32
C LYS A 209 -16.16 22.57 -18.88
N LEU A 210 -16.87 23.14 -17.90
CA LEU A 210 -16.56 22.92 -16.50
C LEU A 210 -16.82 21.46 -16.08
N SER A 211 -17.87 20.83 -16.64
CA SER A 211 -18.19 19.43 -16.40
C SER A 211 -17.13 18.46 -16.93
N GLU A 212 -16.44 18.80 -18.02
CA GLU A 212 -15.30 18.04 -18.54
C GLU A 212 -14.10 18.03 -17.56
N LEU A 213 -13.97 19.11 -16.77
CA LEU A 213 -12.88 19.29 -15.80
C LEU A 213 -13.22 18.72 -14.44
N VAL A 214 -14.46 18.88 -13.97
CA VAL A 214 -14.92 18.46 -12.63
C VAL A 214 -16.42 18.20 -12.63
N ASN A 215 -16.89 17.30 -11.78
CA ASN A 215 -18.32 17.06 -11.63
C ASN A 215 -19.01 18.28 -10.98
N ILE A 216 -20.07 18.78 -11.63
CA ILE A 216 -20.81 19.95 -11.17
C ILE A 216 -22.27 19.63 -10.84
N SER A 217 -22.80 20.38 -9.89
CA SER A 217 -24.23 20.47 -9.62
C SER A 217 -24.70 21.91 -9.79
N VAL A 218 -25.63 22.12 -10.69
CA VAL A 218 -26.15 23.47 -11.03
C VAL A 218 -27.53 23.67 -10.38
N VAL A 219 -27.69 24.75 -9.62
CA VAL A 219 -28.93 25.13 -8.96
C VAL A 219 -29.41 26.48 -9.53
N PRO A 220 -30.45 26.47 -10.39
CA PRO A 220 -31.04 27.69 -10.92
C PRO A 220 -31.65 28.53 -9.80
N GLN A 221 -31.48 29.85 -9.89
CA GLN A 221 -32.08 30.83 -8.96
C GLN A 221 -33.27 31.53 -9.60
N GLN A 222 -34.14 32.11 -8.77
CA GLN A 222 -35.36 32.81 -9.25
C GLN A 222 -35.05 34.08 -10.07
N ASP A 223 -33.88 34.67 -9.86
CA ASP A 223 -33.42 35.87 -10.59
C ASP A 223 -32.81 35.54 -11.97
N GLY A 224 -32.81 34.27 -12.38
CA GLY A 224 -32.22 33.77 -13.61
C GLY A 224 -30.73 33.39 -13.50
N SER A 225 -30.08 33.72 -12.40
CA SER A 225 -28.70 33.27 -12.16
C SER A 225 -28.64 31.79 -11.86
N ALA A 226 -27.45 31.21 -11.86
CA ALA A 226 -27.22 29.83 -11.47
C ALA A 226 -26.06 29.74 -10.45
N SER A 227 -26.31 29.06 -9.36
CA SER A 227 -25.24 28.67 -8.43
C SER A 227 -24.67 27.32 -8.84
N VAL A 228 -23.33 27.20 -8.81
CA VAL A 228 -22.62 26.01 -9.22
C VAL A 228 -21.85 25.46 -8.03
N PHE A 229 -22.03 24.17 -7.77
CA PHE A 229 -21.35 23.41 -6.73
C PHE A 229 -20.53 22.29 -7.38
N ILE A 230 -19.41 21.90 -6.74
CA ILE A 230 -18.58 20.78 -7.18
C ILE A 230 -18.55 19.68 -6.14
N GLY A 231 -18.24 18.48 -6.59
CA GLY A 231 -18.12 17.31 -5.73
C GLY A 231 -19.31 17.14 -4.80
N ASN A 232 -19.04 17.01 -3.51
CA ASN A 232 -20.06 16.80 -2.47
C ASN A 232 -20.74 18.08 -1.97
N GLY A 233 -20.81 19.13 -2.79
CA GLY A 233 -21.56 20.36 -2.48
C GLY A 233 -20.68 21.58 -2.13
N GLN A 234 -19.41 21.57 -2.50
CA GLN A 234 -18.55 22.75 -2.34
C GLN A 234 -18.94 23.85 -3.32
N PRO A 235 -19.20 25.08 -2.85
CA PRO A 235 -19.63 26.18 -3.71
C PRO A 235 -18.46 26.66 -4.58
N LEU A 236 -18.63 26.59 -5.90
CA LEU A 236 -17.71 27.15 -6.87
C LEU A 236 -18.17 28.54 -7.33
N VAL A 237 -19.45 28.68 -7.65
CA VAL A 237 -20.08 29.98 -8.01
C VAL A 237 -21.37 30.15 -7.21
N LEU A 238 -21.44 31.20 -6.43
CA LEU A 238 -22.66 31.62 -5.74
C LEU A 238 -23.13 32.97 -6.32
N ASN A 239 -24.16 32.93 -7.14
CA ASN A 239 -24.68 34.09 -7.85
C ASN A 239 -23.56 34.81 -8.66
N ALA A 240 -23.11 35.95 -8.19
CA ALA A 240 -22.09 36.81 -8.81
C ALA A 240 -20.66 36.57 -8.27
N LYS A 241 -20.47 35.63 -7.33
CA LYS A 241 -19.19 35.42 -6.66
C LYS A 241 -18.63 34.06 -6.99
N ALA A 242 -17.41 34.01 -7.50
CA ALA A 242 -16.65 32.80 -7.71
C ALA A 242 -15.74 32.51 -6.49
N THR A 243 -15.64 31.24 -6.11
CA THR A 243 -14.66 30.73 -5.14
C THR A 243 -13.41 30.30 -5.90
N GLU A 244 -12.24 30.68 -5.42
CA GLU A 244 -10.97 30.34 -6.05
C GLU A 244 -10.35 29.10 -5.41
N PHE A 245 -9.97 28.14 -6.24
CA PHE A 245 -9.26 26.94 -5.85
C PHE A 245 -7.77 27.11 -6.06
N THR A 246 -6.98 26.50 -5.18
CA THR A 246 -5.52 26.54 -5.23
C THR A 246 -4.97 25.15 -5.08
N VAL A 247 -3.96 24.79 -5.87
CA VAL A 247 -3.19 23.57 -5.69
C VAL A 247 -2.10 23.85 -4.67
N PHE A 248 -1.98 23.00 -3.69
CA PHE A 248 -0.93 23.02 -2.67
C PHE A 248 -0.44 21.59 -2.38
N GLN A 249 0.60 21.45 -1.61
CA GLN A 249 1.05 20.13 -1.18
C GLN A 249 0.18 19.63 -0.04
N SER A 250 -0.33 18.40 -0.15
CA SER A 250 -1.12 17.78 0.91
C SER A 250 -0.32 17.71 2.19
N GLN A 251 -0.93 18.11 3.30
CA GLN A 251 -0.34 18.02 4.63
C GLN A 251 -0.44 16.61 5.20
N LEU A 252 -1.47 15.86 4.79
CA LEU A 252 -1.74 14.49 5.24
C LEU A 252 -1.04 13.44 4.35
N ALA A 253 -0.78 13.77 3.09
CA ALA A 253 -0.09 12.95 2.11
C ALA A 253 1.01 13.76 1.40
N PRO A 254 2.14 14.04 2.06
CA PRO A 254 3.23 14.84 1.50
C PRO A 254 3.75 14.27 0.18
N GLY A 255 3.99 15.17 -0.77
CA GLY A 255 4.39 14.81 -2.15
C GLY A 255 3.20 14.54 -3.09
N GLN A 256 1.96 14.62 -2.59
CA GLN A 256 0.76 14.59 -3.42
C GLN A 256 0.18 15.99 -3.56
N PRO A 257 -0.25 16.41 -4.76
CA PRO A 257 -0.96 17.66 -4.94
C PRO A 257 -2.33 17.56 -4.27
N ALA A 258 -2.67 18.57 -3.51
CA ALA A 258 -3.98 18.75 -2.90
C ALA A 258 -4.65 19.99 -3.46
N ILE A 259 -5.98 19.98 -3.47
CA ILE A 259 -6.81 21.10 -3.90
C ILE A 259 -7.45 21.72 -2.67
N GLY A 260 -7.26 23.00 -2.49
CA GLY A 260 -7.80 23.73 -1.35
C GLY A 260 -8.57 24.97 -1.73
N ILE A 261 -9.40 25.38 -0.79
CA ILE A 261 -10.07 26.67 -0.79
C ILE A 261 -9.55 27.51 0.36
N LYS A 262 -9.39 28.82 0.11
CA LYS A 262 -9.01 29.78 1.15
C LYS A 262 -10.21 30.12 2.01
N VAL A 263 -10.14 29.76 3.30
CA VAL A 263 -11.15 30.10 4.29
C VAL A 263 -10.51 30.96 5.37
N GLY A 264 -10.81 32.24 5.37
CA GLY A 264 -10.14 33.21 6.24
C GLY A 264 -8.64 33.28 5.94
N ASN A 265 -7.78 33.01 6.94
CA ASN A 265 -6.33 32.98 6.79
C ASN A 265 -5.78 31.55 6.57
N GLY A 266 -6.63 30.51 6.56
CA GLY A 266 -6.24 29.12 6.38
C GLY A 266 -6.63 28.58 5.00
N MET A 267 -6.00 27.45 4.64
CA MET A 267 -6.37 26.61 3.49
C MET A 267 -7.12 25.39 4.01
N THR A 268 -8.28 25.10 3.40
CA THR A 268 -9.04 23.88 3.67
C THR A 268 -8.85 22.92 2.51
N ASP A 269 -8.36 21.71 2.80
CA ASP A 269 -8.21 20.64 1.81
C ASP A 269 -9.58 20.08 1.41
N ILE A 270 -9.88 20.13 0.12
CA ILE A 270 -11.11 19.60 -0.49
C ILE A 270 -10.82 18.49 -1.49
N THR A 271 -9.59 17.98 -1.56
CA THR A 271 -9.15 16.96 -2.54
C THR A 271 -10.06 15.74 -2.53
N GLY A 272 -10.40 15.23 -1.35
CA GLY A 272 -11.30 14.08 -1.19
C GLY A 272 -12.76 14.35 -1.58
N GLN A 273 -13.12 15.59 -1.87
CA GLN A 273 -14.45 15.98 -2.30
C GLN A 273 -14.54 16.21 -3.82
N ILE A 274 -13.38 16.22 -4.50
CA ILE A 274 -13.32 16.35 -5.97
C ILE A 274 -13.70 15.00 -6.58
N SER A 275 -14.68 15.02 -7.45
CA SER A 275 -15.15 13.85 -8.19
C SER A 275 -15.47 14.23 -9.63
N GLY A 276 -15.36 13.28 -10.53
CA GLY A 276 -15.66 13.45 -11.94
C GLY A 276 -14.73 14.44 -12.66
N GLY A 277 -14.84 14.45 -13.97
CA GLY A 277 -14.02 15.26 -14.86
C GLY A 277 -12.55 14.84 -14.90
N SER A 278 -11.80 15.43 -15.80
CA SER A 278 -10.41 15.10 -16.04
C SER A 278 -9.50 15.42 -14.84
N LEU A 279 -9.93 16.30 -13.93
CA LEU A 279 -9.22 16.60 -12.68
C LEU A 279 -9.25 15.42 -11.73
N ALA A 280 -10.43 14.82 -11.50
CA ALA A 280 -10.55 13.63 -10.67
C ALA A 280 -9.79 12.44 -11.28
N GLY A 281 -9.84 12.28 -12.61
CA GLY A 281 -9.04 11.27 -13.32
C GLY A 281 -7.55 11.40 -13.08
N SER A 282 -7.00 12.63 -13.09
CA SER A 282 -5.59 12.90 -12.80
C SER A 282 -5.22 12.62 -11.34
N LEU A 283 -6.08 13.00 -10.38
CA LEU A 283 -5.88 12.73 -8.94
C LEU A 283 -5.92 11.23 -8.65
N ARG A 284 -6.92 10.56 -9.19
CA ARG A 284 -7.14 9.13 -9.02
C ARG A 284 -6.01 8.29 -9.63
N PHE A 285 -5.53 8.65 -10.82
CA PHE A 285 -4.36 8.02 -11.44
C PHE A 285 -3.14 8.07 -10.53
N GLN A 286 -2.86 9.23 -9.94
CA GLN A 286 -1.72 9.36 -9.03
C GLN A 286 -1.86 8.44 -7.82
N GLN A 287 -3.04 8.39 -7.22
CA GLN A 287 -3.29 7.63 -6.00
C GLN A 287 -3.39 6.11 -6.24
N GLU A 288 -4.01 5.67 -7.33
CA GLU A 288 -4.29 4.25 -7.57
C GLU A 288 -3.23 3.55 -8.44
N VAL A 289 -2.52 4.28 -9.32
CA VAL A 289 -1.59 3.68 -10.26
C VAL A 289 -0.15 4.12 -9.99
N LEU A 290 0.12 5.43 -10.05
CA LEU A 290 1.49 5.95 -10.06
C LEU A 290 2.20 5.75 -8.72
N ASP A 291 1.57 6.16 -7.61
CA ASP A 291 2.16 6.06 -6.29
C ASP A 291 2.36 4.60 -5.86
N PRO A 292 1.37 3.69 -5.98
CA PRO A 292 1.57 2.29 -5.68
C PRO A 292 2.62 1.61 -6.55
N ALA A 293 2.66 1.89 -7.86
CA ALA A 293 3.67 1.31 -8.76
C ALA A 293 5.09 1.74 -8.37
N GLN A 294 5.30 3.01 -8.06
CA GLN A 294 6.60 3.53 -7.62
C GLN A 294 7.02 2.94 -6.27
N GLN A 295 6.13 2.86 -5.30
CA GLN A 295 6.40 2.28 -3.98
C GLN A 295 6.72 0.80 -4.08
N GLN A 296 5.96 0.03 -4.86
CA GLN A 296 6.19 -1.39 -5.08
C GLN A 296 7.48 -1.65 -5.85
N LEU A 297 7.82 -0.83 -6.85
CA LEU A 297 9.11 -0.90 -7.55
C LEU A 297 10.27 -0.69 -6.55
N GLY A 298 10.15 0.30 -5.69
CA GLY A 298 11.13 0.55 -4.64
C GLY A 298 11.19 -0.57 -3.59
N GLN A 299 10.06 -1.21 -3.28
CA GLN A 299 10.03 -2.40 -2.42
C GLN A 299 10.81 -3.56 -3.02
N VAL A 300 10.68 -3.80 -4.33
CA VAL A 300 11.47 -4.84 -5.03
C VAL A 300 12.95 -4.49 -5.02
N ALA A 301 13.32 -3.23 -5.29
CA ALA A 301 14.71 -2.77 -5.27
C ALA A 301 15.34 -2.91 -3.87
N ALA A 302 14.63 -2.44 -2.83
CA ALA A 302 15.09 -2.54 -1.45
C ALA A 302 15.20 -4.00 -1.00
N GLY A 303 14.16 -4.80 -1.22
CA GLY A 303 14.14 -6.21 -0.85
C GLY A 303 15.27 -7.01 -1.51
N LEU A 304 15.48 -6.79 -2.81
CA LEU A 304 16.58 -7.42 -3.55
C LEU A 304 17.93 -7.02 -2.98
N ALA A 305 18.18 -5.73 -2.78
CA ALA A 305 19.43 -5.24 -2.23
C ALA A 305 19.70 -5.80 -0.83
N MET A 306 18.68 -5.82 0.01
CA MET A 306 18.75 -6.31 1.38
C MET A 306 19.09 -7.79 1.41
N GLU A 307 18.33 -8.63 0.74
CA GLU A 307 18.54 -10.08 0.69
C GLU A 307 19.90 -10.43 0.06
N PHE A 308 20.24 -9.75 -1.02
CA PHE A 308 21.50 -9.98 -1.71
C PHE A 308 22.69 -9.64 -0.81
N ASN A 309 22.66 -8.48 -0.17
CA ASN A 309 23.72 -8.04 0.74
C ASN A 309 23.85 -8.98 1.94
N ALA A 310 22.74 -9.47 2.49
CA ALA A 310 22.76 -10.41 3.61
C ALA A 310 23.53 -11.71 3.26
N VAL A 311 23.24 -12.28 2.09
CA VAL A 311 23.95 -13.49 1.62
C VAL A 311 25.40 -13.17 1.26
N HIS A 312 25.64 -12.04 0.58
CA HIS A 312 26.98 -11.65 0.12
C HIS A 312 27.94 -11.42 1.28
N LYS A 313 27.48 -10.80 2.38
CA LYS A 313 28.27 -10.58 3.61
C LYS A 313 28.68 -11.89 4.32
N ASN A 314 27.91 -12.95 4.14
CA ASN A 314 28.22 -14.25 4.74
C ASN A 314 29.28 -15.03 3.96
N GLY A 315 29.71 -14.52 2.80
CA GLY A 315 30.72 -15.12 1.97
C GLY A 315 32.09 -14.46 2.11
N PHE A 316 33.06 -15.02 1.34
CA PHE A 316 34.41 -14.50 1.18
C PHE A 316 34.70 -14.19 -0.29
N ASP A 317 35.48 -13.14 -0.50
CA ASP A 317 35.94 -12.72 -1.81
C ASP A 317 37.21 -13.50 -2.27
N LEU A 318 37.71 -13.17 -3.45
CA LEU A 318 38.96 -13.84 -3.96
C LEU A 318 40.21 -13.49 -3.15
N ASN A 319 40.21 -12.41 -2.39
CA ASN A 319 41.33 -12.03 -1.52
C ASN A 319 41.22 -12.65 -0.11
N GLY A 320 40.12 -13.39 0.16
CA GLY A 320 39.83 -13.96 1.47
C GLY A 320 39.26 -12.97 2.46
N ALA A 321 38.82 -11.81 2.00
CA ALA A 321 38.11 -10.85 2.84
C ALA A 321 36.62 -11.17 2.88
N ALA A 322 35.96 -10.87 4.00
CA ALA A 322 34.52 -11.02 4.13
C ALA A 322 33.78 -10.13 3.10
N GLY A 323 32.68 -10.64 2.57
CA GLY A 323 31.83 -9.91 1.64
C GLY A 323 31.29 -8.61 2.23
N GLN A 324 31.16 -7.61 1.37
CA GLN A 324 30.59 -6.31 1.69
C GLN A 324 29.19 -6.17 1.10
N ASP A 325 28.52 -5.06 1.34
CA ASP A 325 27.29 -4.76 0.62
C ASP A 325 27.57 -4.61 -0.87
N LEU A 326 26.94 -5.43 -1.73
CA LEU A 326 27.03 -5.28 -3.18
C LEU A 326 26.20 -4.10 -3.63
N PHE A 327 24.99 -3.95 -3.10
CA PHE A 327 24.10 -2.85 -3.39
C PHE A 327 24.03 -1.87 -2.23
N SER A 328 23.96 -0.59 -2.54
CA SER A 328 23.77 0.49 -1.58
C SER A 328 22.74 1.48 -2.11
N PHE A 329 22.22 2.32 -1.22
CA PHE A 329 21.34 3.42 -1.58
C PHE A 329 22.10 4.73 -1.36
N SER A 330 22.16 5.58 -2.41
CA SER A 330 22.84 6.86 -2.28
C SER A 330 22.01 7.80 -1.41
N GLY A 331 22.63 8.32 -0.35
CA GLY A 331 21.98 9.28 0.51
C GLY A 331 21.22 8.71 1.70
N ALA A 332 21.37 7.44 1.98
CA ALA A 332 21.02 6.68 3.21
C ALA A 332 19.72 7.04 3.96
N ALA A 333 19.11 8.18 3.70
CA ALA A 333 17.93 8.65 4.40
C ALA A 333 16.68 8.31 3.59
N ILE A 334 15.83 7.49 4.15
CA ILE A 334 14.44 7.36 3.70
C ILE A 334 13.82 8.75 3.82
N PRO A 335 13.10 9.24 2.79
CA PRO A 335 12.47 10.54 2.86
C PRO A 335 11.54 10.64 4.06
N VAL A 336 11.77 11.61 4.91
CA VAL A 336 10.86 11.99 6.00
C VAL A 336 10.41 13.42 5.74
N ILE A 337 9.11 13.61 5.65
CA ILE A 337 8.49 14.89 5.33
C ILE A 337 7.77 15.39 6.57
N ASN A 338 8.12 16.61 7.00
CA ASN A 338 7.49 17.26 8.14
C ASN A 338 6.15 17.87 7.73
N ASN A 339 5.12 17.68 8.55
CA ASN A 339 3.86 18.39 8.37
C ASN A 339 4.09 19.89 8.64
N SER A 340 3.58 20.74 7.75
CA SER A 340 3.71 22.21 7.89
C SER A 340 2.93 22.79 9.08
N LEU A 341 2.05 22.01 9.70
CA LEU A 341 1.28 22.38 10.89
C LEU A 341 1.98 21.98 12.19
N ASN A 342 3.14 21.32 12.12
CA ASN A 342 3.91 20.97 13.30
C ASN A 342 4.26 22.22 14.11
N LYS A 343 4.07 22.15 15.41
CA LYS A 343 4.37 23.24 16.35
C LYS A 343 5.80 23.16 16.88
N GLY A 344 6.37 21.95 16.89
CA GLY A 344 7.75 21.70 17.23
C GLY A 344 8.67 21.83 16.01
N ASN A 345 9.96 21.80 16.26
CA ASN A 345 11.02 21.85 15.25
C ASN A 345 11.93 20.62 15.27
N ALA A 346 11.43 19.51 15.82
CA ALA A 346 12.12 18.22 15.83
C ALA A 346 12.47 17.77 14.41
N THR A 347 13.60 17.09 14.25
CA THR A 347 13.97 16.44 13.01
C THR A 347 13.82 14.93 13.17
N VAL A 348 13.07 14.31 12.25
CA VAL A 348 12.94 12.87 12.20
C VAL A 348 13.72 12.35 11.00
N THR A 349 14.49 11.28 11.19
CA THR A 349 15.22 10.57 10.14
C THR A 349 14.83 9.11 10.14
N ALA A 350 14.81 8.49 8.97
CA ALA A 350 14.58 7.07 8.80
C ALA A 350 15.68 6.48 7.91
N ALA A 351 16.08 5.26 8.21
CA ALA A 351 17.08 4.52 7.45
C ALA A 351 16.64 3.05 7.31
N PHE A 352 17.07 2.37 6.25
CA PHE A 352 16.85 0.93 6.14
C PHE A 352 17.56 0.22 7.28
N GLN A 353 16.86 -0.72 7.89
CA GLN A 353 17.41 -1.54 8.97
C GLN A 353 18.59 -2.36 8.46
N SER A 354 19.69 -2.35 9.20
CA SER A 354 20.84 -3.18 8.87
C SER A 354 20.50 -4.66 9.09
N LEU A 355 20.53 -5.44 8.03
CA LEU A 355 20.10 -6.86 8.00
C LEU A 355 21.05 -7.85 8.67
N ASN A 356 22.02 -7.38 9.43
CA ASN A 356 22.93 -8.32 10.12
C ASN A 356 22.22 -9.24 11.12
N ILE A 357 20.91 -9.12 11.33
CA ILE A 357 20.20 -9.80 12.41
C ILE A 357 19.06 -10.70 11.93
N ASN A 358 18.49 -10.50 10.73
CA ASN A 358 17.38 -11.36 10.29
C ASN A 358 17.13 -11.33 8.77
N PRO A 359 17.38 -12.44 8.03
CA PRO A 359 17.07 -12.54 6.60
C PRO A 359 15.57 -12.40 6.26
N SER A 360 14.68 -12.51 7.25
CA SER A 360 13.23 -12.35 7.05
C SER A 360 12.79 -10.90 6.91
N ALA A 361 13.66 -9.92 7.13
CA ALA A 361 13.29 -8.50 7.14
C ALA A 361 12.87 -7.98 5.75
N ALA A 362 13.41 -8.52 4.67
CA ALA A 362 13.01 -8.15 3.31
C ALA A 362 11.57 -8.54 3.00
N GLY A 363 11.10 -9.69 3.51
CA GLY A 363 9.72 -10.14 3.36
C GLY A 363 8.71 -9.30 4.15
N SER A 364 9.14 -8.64 5.22
CA SER A 364 8.29 -7.76 6.03
C SER A 364 8.22 -6.33 5.53
N LEU A 365 9.07 -5.95 4.57
CA LEU A 365 9.05 -4.62 3.97
C LEU A 365 7.73 -4.39 3.23
N ASP A 366 6.97 -3.39 3.64
CA ASP A 366 5.71 -2.99 3.02
C ASP A 366 5.93 -1.80 2.07
N SER A 367 5.18 -1.75 0.98
CA SER A 367 5.19 -0.66 0.00
C SER A 367 4.37 0.57 0.44
N SER A 368 3.99 0.66 1.71
CA SER A 368 3.17 1.78 2.21
C SER A 368 4.00 2.95 2.72
N ASP A 369 3.39 4.12 2.68
CA ASP A 369 3.83 5.29 3.43
C ASP A 369 3.32 5.22 4.87
N TYR A 370 4.04 5.82 5.81
CA TYR A 370 3.71 5.79 7.23
C TYR A 370 3.76 7.19 7.83
N ARG A 371 2.74 7.52 8.63
CA ARG A 371 2.68 8.76 9.40
C ARG A 371 3.06 8.49 10.85
N LEU A 372 4.17 9.08 11.28
CA LEU A 372 4.58 9.13 12.68
C LEU A 372 3.93 10.33 13.33
N GLU A 373 3.26 10.14 14.45
CA GLU A 373 2.64 11.21 15.25
C GLU A 373 3.09 11.10 16.71
N TYR A 374 3.46 12.23 17.29
CA TYR A 374 3.75 12.30 18.73
C TYR A 374 2.46 12.50 19.52
N VAL A 375 2.10 11.54 20.35
CA VAL A 375 0.81 11.53 21.07
C VAL A 375 0.91 11.77 22.56
N ASN A 376 2.09 11.55 23.18
CA ASN A 376 2.34 11.71 24.64
C ASN A 376 1.19 11.16 25.50
N ALA A 377 0.77 9.91 25.23
CA ALA A 377 -0.44 9.35 25.87
C ALA A 377 -0.27 8.97 27.36
N GLY A 378 0.96 9.12 27.90
CA GLY A 378 1.26 8.64 29.26
C GLY A 378 1.23 7.10 29.35
N GLY A 379 2.17 6.49 30.03
CA GLY A 379 2.22 5.03 30.15
C GLY A 379 3.11 4.31 29.12
N GLY A 380 4.01 5.05 28.47
CA GLY A 380 5.06 4.48 27.60
C GLY A 380 4.72 4.41 26.12
N VAL A 381 3.62 5.02 25.68
CA VAL A 381 3.30 5.18 24.26
C VAL A 381 3.49 6.66 23.90
N ASP A 382 4.66 6.99 23.39
CA ASP A 382 4.98 8.37 23.05
C ASP A 382 4.64 8.72 21.60
N TYR A 383 4.60 7.72 20.71
CA TYR A 383 4.39 7.90 19.30
C TYR A 383 3.43 6.85 18.74
N THR A 384 2.68 7.24 17.73
CA THR A 384 1.91 6.32 16.88
C THR A 384 2.47 6.36 15.47
N LEU A 385 2.56 5.19 14.83
CA LEU A 385 2.91 5.05 13.42
C LEU A 385 1.68 4.50 12.68
N THR A 386 1.09 5.33 11.85
CA THR A 386 -0.10 4.97 11.06
C THR A 386 0.33 4.61 9.65
N ARG A 387 -0.02 3.41 9.18
CA ARG A 387 0.16 3.03 7.78
C ARG A 387 -0.92 3.68 6.94
N LEU A 388 -0.53 4.52 5.96
CA LEU A 388 -1.48 5.37 5.22
C LEU A 388 -2.38 4.62 4.23
N ARG A 389 -2.03 3.37 3.87
CA ARG A 389 -2.84 2.57 2.95
C ARG A 389 -4.16 2.09 3.55
N ASP A 390 -4.18 1.78 4.84
CA ASP A 390 -5.30 1.12 5.52
C ASP A 390 -5.54 1.65 6.94
N ASP A 391 -4.94 2.79 7.27
CA ASP A 391 -5.02 3.49 8.55
C ASP A 391 -4.68 2.61 9.77
N GLN A 392 -3.88 1.54 9.56
CA GLN A 392 -3.43 0.72 10.67
C GLN A 392 -2.48 1.49 11.58
N VAL A 393 -2.83 1.57 12.85
CA VAL A 393 -2.04 2.29 13.86
C VAL A 393 -1.16 1.31 14.63
N MET A 394 0.12 1.63 14.72
CA MET A 394 1.13 0.92 15.53
C MET A 394 1.68 1.86 16.58
N ASN A 395 1.80 1.39 17.81
CA ASN A 395 2.37 2.18 18.89
C ASN A 395 3.89 2.02 18.92
N LEU A 396 4.59 3.13 19.14
CA LEU A 396 6.05 3.17 19.27
C LEU A 396 6.41 3.78 20.63
N THR A 397 7.48 3.28 21.22
CA THR A 397 8.06 3.85 22.44
C THR A 397 9.49 4.32 22.15
N ALA A 398 9.91 5.37 22.84
CA ALA A 398 11.30 5.77 22.84
C ALA A 398 12.16 4.69 23.52
N THR A 399 13.33 4.41 22.95
CA THR A 399 14.28 3.41 23.51
C THR A 399 14.95 3.88 24.80
N ASP A 400 14.98 5.20 25.02
CA ASP A 400 15.59 5.81 26.21
C ASP A 400 14.53 6.42 27.12
N THR A 401 14.70 6.20 28.43
CA THR A 401 13.77 6.66 29.48
C THR A 401 13.76 8.17 29.75
N VAL A 402 14.59 8.94 29.06
CA VAL A 402 14.63 10.42 29.21
C VAL A 402 14.77 11.09 27.84
N PRO A 403 13.67 11.30 27.13
CA PRO A 403 13.70 11.85 25.76
C PRO A 403 13.80 13.38 25.71
N ALA A 404 14.15 14.07 26.78
CA ALA A 404 14.07 15.54 26.80
C ALA A 404 15.17 16.26 25.99
N THR A 405 16.29 15.61 25.71
CA THR A 405 17.42 16.25 24.99
C THR A 405 18.28 15.20 24.28
N GLY A 406 18.31 15.19 22.96
CA GLY A 406 19.23 14.37 22.19
C GLY A 406 18.58 13.56 21.07
N ASN A 407 19.38 12.68 20.45
CA ASN A 407 18.93 11.72 19.44
C ASN A 407 18.50 10.43 20.12
N PHE A 408 17.32 9.94 19.81
CA PHE A 408 16.84 8.63 20.27
C PHE A 408 16.19 7.84 19.14
N SER A 409 16.25 6.51 19.23
CA SER A 409 15.56 5.61 18.30
C SER A 409 14.17 5.25 18.83
N LEU A 410 13.23 5.05 17.92
CA LEU A 410 11.90 4.55 18.24
C LEU A 410 11.87 3.04 18.06
N SER A 411 11.37 2.33 19.08
CA SER A 411 11.10 0.90 19.01
C SER A 411 9.60 0.65 18.94
N PHE A 412 9.22 -0.40 18.21
CA PHE A 412 7.82 -0.82 18.13
C PHE A 412 7.38 -1.41 19.46
N ALA A 413 6.41 -0.79 20.11
CA ALA A 413 5.70 -1.39 21.24
C ALA A 413 4.79 -2.48 20.69
N ALA A 414 5.00 -3.65 21.20
CA ALA A 414 4.45 -4.94 20.89
C ALA A 414 2.99 -5.02 20.44
N LYS A 415 2.75 -4.90 19.15
CA LYS A 415 1.70 -5.68 18.49
C LYS A 415 2.36 -6.86 17.72
N GLN A 416 3.21 -7.58 18.41
CA GLN A 416 4.04 -8.59 17.76
C GLN A 416 3.67 -9.96 18.30
N PRO A 417 3.86 -11.04 17.52
CA PRO A 417 3.72 -12.37 18.06
C PRO A 417 4.57 -12.46 19.34
N ALA A 418 3.95 -12.92 20.43
CA ALA A 418 4.64 -13.06 21.69
C ALA A 418 5.67 -14.17 21.57
N LYS A 419 6.93 -13.86 21.81
CA LYS A 419 7.97 -14.88 21.95
C LYS A 419 7.88 -15.42 23.39
N PHE A 420 7.69 -16.71 23.49
CA PHE A 420 7.69 -17.40 24.77
C PHE A 420 9.12 -17.78 25.14
N ASP A 421 9.59 -17.26 26.25
CA ASP A 421 10.81 -17.73 26.86
C ASP A 421 10.43 -18.69 27.98
N ALA A 422 10.67 -19.99 27.78
CA ALA A 422 10.36 -21.01 28.78
C ALA A 422 11.18 -20.85 30.07
N THR A 423 12.29 -20.13 30.06
CA THR A 423 13.04 -19.79 31.26
C THR A 423 12.26 -18.84 32.17
N ALA A 424 11.36 -18.03 31.63
CA ALA A 424 10.47 -17.14 32.39
C ALA A 424 9.44 -17.91 33.23
N PHE A 425 9.16 -19.21 32.92
CA PHE A 425 8.31 -20.06 33.75
C PHE A 425 9.03 -20.65 34.97
N GLY A 426 10.29 -20.30 35.19
CA GLY A 426 11.10 -21.02 36.18
C GLY A 426 11.35 -22.47 35.79
N MET A 427 11.04 -22.86 34.54
CA MET A 427 11.48 -24.09 33.93
C MET A 427 12.95 -23.94 33.55
N THR A 428 13.79 -23.70 34.51
CA THR A 428 15.21 -23.98 34.35
C THR A 428 15.31 -25.46 34.09
N THR A 429 15.88 -25.85 32.94
CA THR A 429 16.60 -27.11 32.93
C THR A 429 17.48 -27.05 34.17
N VAL A 430 17.20 -27.87 35.19
CA VAL A 430 18.13 -28.03 36.29
C VAL A 430 19.28 -28.76 35.71
N ILE A 431 20.21 -27.97 35.22
CA ILE A 431 21.59 -28.40 35.06
C ILE A 431 22.25 -27.93 36.33
N THR A 432 22.52 -28.85 37.22
CA THR A 432 23.39 -28.60 38.36
C THR A 432 24.79 -28.17 37.85
N PRO A 433 25.53 -27.41 38.63
CA PRO A 433 26.56 -26.49 38.24
C PRO A 433 27.67 -27.11 37.42
N GLY A 434 27.75 -26.79 36.28
CA GLY A 434 28.61 -26.99 35.12
C GLY A 434 27.97 -26.27 33.95
N ALA A 435 27.34 -25.17 34.27
CA ALA A 435 26.48 -24.40 33.43
C ALA A 435 26.94 -24.41 31.96
N PHE A 436 26.12 -25.04 31.11
CA PHE A 436 26.10 -24.71 29.72
C PHE A 436 25.58 -23.24 29.62
N THR A 437 26.50 -22.31 29.53
CA THR A 437 26.24 -21.08 28.85
C THR A 437 26.05 -21.46 27.41
N PRO A 438 24.85 -21.28 26.79
CA PRO A 438 24.80 -21.31 25.34
C PRO A 438 25.81 -20.27 24.93
N ALA A 439 26.90 -20.67 24.31
CA ALA A 439 27.68 -19.73 23.53
C ALA A 439 26.68 -19.24 22.48
N VAL A 440 26.22 -18.03 22.66
CA VAL A 440 25.56 -17.30 21.60
C VAL A 440 26.65 -17.08 20.58
N SER A 441 26.88 -18.11 19.75
CA SER A 441 27.56 -17.89 18.51
C SER A 441 26.61 -17.03 17.70
N SER A 442 26.92 -15.73 17.68
CA SER A 442 26.34 -14.79 16.76
C SER A 442 26.23 -15.42 15.38
N GLY A 443 25.00 -15.68 14.93
CA GLY A 443 24.68 -15.82 13.55
C GLY A 443 25.02 -17.12 12.84
N SER A 444 24.33 -18.20 13.18
CA SER A 444 24.01 -19.22 12.18
C SER A 444 22.53 -19.55 12.37
N ALA A 445 21.74 -19.38 11.32
CA ALA A 445 20.38 -19.88 11.29
C ALA A 445 20.41 -21.37 11.63
N ALA A 446 19.58 -21.82 12.56
CA ALA A 446 19.44 -23.24 12.86
C ALA A 446 19.11 -23.98 11.56
N ILE A 447 19.98 -24.84 11.12
CA ILE A 447 19.73 -25.69 9.96
C ILE A 447 18.76 -26.76 10.42
N PRO A 448 17.60 -26.95 9.73
CA PRO A 448 16.65 -27.98 10.12
C PRO A 448 17.32 -29.35 10.26
N GLY A 449 17.03 -30.07 11.36
CA GLY A 449 17.57 -31.37 11.64
C GLY A 449 18.93 -31.40 12.36
N GLU A 450 19.40 -30.26 12.87
CA GLU A 450 20.66 -30.19 13.63
C GLU A 450 20.37 -30.11 15.15
N GLU A 451 20.90 -31.03 15.92
CA GLU A 451 20.77 -31.10 17.37
C GLU A 451 22.15 -31.01 18.06
N THR A 452 22.19 -30.26 19.15
CA THR A 452 23.35 -30.19 20.01
C THR A 452 23.17 -31.19 21.15
N ILE A 453 23.95 -32.23 21.14
CA ILE A 453 24.01 -33.20 22.26
C ILE A 453 24.96 -32.59 23.28
N GLY A 454 24.39 -32.01 24.32
CA GLY A 454 25.13 -31.13 25.23
C GLY A 454 25.81 -31.80 26.41
N ALA A 455 26.25 -30.94 27.29
CA ALA A 455 27.21 -31.15 28.35
C ALA A 455 26.90 -32.31 29.31
N PHE A 456 27.86 -33.13 29.56
CA PHE A 456 27.84 -34.01 30.71
C PHE A 456 29.12 -33.82 31.56
N THR A 457 29.02 -34.04 32.85
CA THR A 457 30.19 -34.07 33.74
C THR A 457 30.99 -35.35 33.49
N ASN A 458 32.20 -35.22 33.07
CA ASN A 458 33.09 -36.31 32.75
C ASN A 458 34.04 -36.58 33.95
N PRO A 459 34.09 -37.75 34.53
CA PRO A 459 33.41 -39.01 34.20
C PRO A 459 32.05 -39.16 34.88
N ILE A 460 31.14 -39.89 34.25
CA ILE A 460 29.85 -40.26 34.83
C ILE A 460 30.08 -41.47 35.75
N SER A 461 29.69 -41.39 37.02
CA SER A 461 29.75 -42.51 37.93
C SER A 461 28.62 -43.51 37.69
N ALA A 462 28.96 -44.74 37.31
CA ALA A 462 28.01 -45.78 37.05
C ALA A 462 27.49 -46.39 38.36
N GLY A 463 26.16 -46.56 38.47
CA GLY A 463 25.54 -47.46 39.42
C GLY A 463 25.66 -48.92 38.96
N ALA A 464 24.98 -49.88 39.66
CA ALA A 464 25.05 -51.29 39.32
C ALA A 464 24.34 -51.69 38.02
N ASP A 465 23.65 -50.77 37.36
CA ASP A 465 22.79 -51.01 36.19
C ASP A 465 23.47 -50.70 34.86
N LEU A 466 22.89 -51.20 33.75
CA LEU A 466 23.40 -51.02 32.38
C LEU A 466 23.21 -49.54 31.96
N PHE A 467 24.27 -48.92 31.44
CA PHE A 467 24.21 -47.66 30.78
C PHE A 467 24.08 -47.85 29.27
N SER A 468 23.07 -47.26 28.64
CA SER A 468 22.89 -47.26 27.18
C SER A 468 22.45 -45.92 26.64
N MET A 469 22.86 -45.62 25.42
CA MET A 469 22.45 -44.44 24.67
C MET A 469 22.00 -44.86 23.27
N ASP A 470 20.92 -44.30 22.81
CA ASP A 470 20.46 -44.47 21.44
C ASP A 470 20.04 -43.11 20.82
N ILE A 471 20.03 -43.10 19.50
CA ILE A 471 19.59 -41.98 18.70
C ILE A 471 18.48 -42.50 17.77
N ASP A 472 17.29 -41.91 17.84
CA ASP A 472 16.11 -42.36 17.10
C ASP A 472 15.86 -43.90 17.27
N GLY A 473 16.10 -44.43 18.45
CA GLY A 473 15.96 -45.85 18.74
C GLY A 473 17.11 -46.74 18.24
N ASN A 474 18.17 -46.15 17.66
CA ASN A 474 19.38 -46.87 17.23
C ASN A 474 20.45 -46.76 18.33
N ALA A 475 20.69 -47.87 19.05
CA ALA A 475 21.69 -47.90 20.12
C ALA A 475 23.10 -47.68 19.59
N PHE A 476 23.80 -46.68 20.11
CA PHE A 476 25.22 -46.43 19.74
C PHE A 476 26.22 -46.71 20.87
N PHE A 477 25.76 -46.74 22.10
CA PHE A 477 26.62 -47.07 23.25
C PHE A 477 25.89 -47.94 24.28
N SER A 478 26.59 -48.90 24.80
CA SER A 478 26.10 -49.72 25.92
C SER A 478 27.28 -50.19 26.76
N LYS A 479 27.22 -49.98 28.10
CA LYS A 479 28.24 -50.44 29.02
C LYS A 479 27.58 -51.03 30.28
N ALA A 480 28.01 -52.27 30.66
CA ALA A 480 27.52 -52.90 31.84
C ALA A 480 27.92 -52.09 33.08
N GLY A 481 26.98 -51.88 34.00
CA GLY A 481 27.24 -51.22 35.29
C GLY A 481 28.16 -52.05 36.18
N SER A 482 29.14 -51.37 36.81
CA SER A 482 29.88 -51.88 37.95
C SER A 482 29.92 -50.85 39.06
N VAL A 483 29.83 -51.23 40.27
CA VAL A 483 29.92 -50.32 41.40
C VAL A 483 31.23 -49.53 41.31
N GLY A 484 31.11 -48.17 41.17
CA GLY A 484 32.27 -47.30 40.97
C GLY A 484 32.78 -47.23 39.54
N GLY A 485 32.11 -47.86 38.55
CA GLY A 485 32.44 -47.71 37.12
C GLY A 485 32.12 -46.30 36.62
N THR A 486 32.88 -45.87 35.61
CA THR A 486 32.72 -44.53 34.98
C THR A 486 32.51 -44.63 33.48
N VAL A 487 31.73 -43.75 32.89
CA VAL A 487 31.64 -43.57 31.45
C VAL A 487 32.26 -42.19 31.11
N THR A 488 33.20 -42.18 30.20
CA THR A 488 33.92 -40.96 29.82
C THR A 488 33.43 -40.45 28.48
N GLY A 489 33.56 -39.14 28.22
CA GLY A 489 33.27 -38.54 26.94
C GLY A 489 34.05 -39.16 25.79
N ALA A 490 35.29 -39.54 26.02
CA ALA A 490 36.11 -40.21 25.01
C ALA A 490 35.58 -41.61 24.64
N GLU A 491 35.00 -42.36 25.60
CA GLU A 491 34.30 -43.62 25.29
C GLU A 491 33.07 -43.40 24.44
N LEU A 492 32.32 -42.36 24.72
CA LEU A 492 31.14 -41.98 23.95
C LEU A 492 31.52 -41.49 22.54
N ASP A 493 32.60 -40.71 22.40
CA ASP A 493 33.13 -40.29 21.10
C ASP A 493 33.58 -41.47 20.24
N THR A 494 34.24 -42.44 20.88
CA THR A 494 34.62 -43.67 20.20
C THR A 494 33.43 -44.48 19.74
N ALA A 495 32.40 -44.59 20.57
CA ALA A 495 31.15 -45.25 20.21
C ALA A 495 30.36 -44.52 19.12
N MET A 496 30.33 -43.22 19.16
CA MET A 496 29.71 -42.40 18.12
C MET A 496 30.42 -42.52 16.78
N THR A 497 31.76 -42.58 16.83
CA THR A 497 32.56 -42.80 15.61
C THR A 497 32.27 -44.20 15.03
N ALA A 498 32.16 -45.21 15.87
CA ALA A 498 31.80 -46.57 15.45
C ALA A 498 30.37 -46.65 14.92
N PHE A 499 29.43 -45.95 15.54
CA PHE A 499 28.04 -45.83 15.11
C PHE A 499 27.95 -45.21 13.69
N LEU A 500 28.67 -44.13 13.45
CA LEU A 500 28.72 -43.45 12.14
C LEU A 500 29.58 -44.25 11.11
N ALA A 501 30.40 -45.17 11.50
CA ALA A 501 31.10 -46.07 10.57
C ALA A 501 30.15 -47.06 9.87
N VAL A 502 28.98 -47.32 10.42
CA VAL A 502 27.94 -48.13 9.78
C VAL A 502 27.33 -47.33 8.58
N PRO A 503 27.33 -47.89 7.34
CA PRO A 503 26.92 -47.15 6.16
C PRO A 503 25.49 -46.59 6.26
N ALA A 504 24.55 -47.28 6.89
CA ALA A 504 23.18 -46.81 7.09
C ALA A 504 23.13 -45.61 8.03
N ASN A 505 23.90 -45.58 9.09
CA ASN A 505 23.94 -44.47 10.04
C ASN A 505 24.68 -43.27 9.47
N ASN A 506 25.78 -43.50 8.73
CA ASN A 506 26.50 -42.44 8.03
C ASN A 506 25.66 -41.78 6.92
N ALA A 507 24.74 -42.51 6.31
CA ALA A 507 23.77 -41.96 5.35
C ALA A 507 22.65 -41.20 6.04
N ALA A 508 22.39 -41.43 7.33
CA ALA A 508 21.31 -40.79 8.08
C ALA A 508 21.79 -39.63 8.96
N TYR A 509 23.01 -39.70 9.52
CA TYR A 509 23.52 -38.72 10.50
C TYR A 509 24.89 -38.17 10.16
N GLN A 510 25.16 -36.93 10.59
CA GLN A 510 26.44 -36.26 10.43
C GLN A 510 26.81 -35.47 11.69
N ILE A 511 28.06 -35.64 12.19
CA ILE A 511 28.61 -34.71 13.18
C ILE A 511 28.91 -33.38 12.51
N VAL A 512 28.29 -32.32 13.01
CA VAL A 512 28.50 -30.96 12.52
C VAL A 512 29.73 -30.34 13.18
N SER A 513 29.86 -30.48 14.49
CA SER A 513 31.00 -29.99 15.26
C SER A 513 31.05 -30.63 16.65
N GLY A 514 32.15 -30.45 17.36
CA GLY A 514 32.32 -30.82 18.76
C GLY A 514 32.43 -32.30 19.03
N SER A 515 32.43 -32.68 20.32
CA SER A 515 32.55 -34.05 20.80
C SER A 515 31.89 -34.21 22.18
N PHE A 516 31.65 -35.43 22.61
CA PHE A 516 31.24 -35.71 23.99
C PHE A 516 32.31 -35.31 24.99
N ALA A 517 33.61 -35.51 24.65
CA ALA A 517 34.72 -35.15 25.51
C ALA A 517 34.80 -33.63 25.78
N THR A 518 34.37 -32.80 24.79
CA THR A 518 34.36 -31.33 24.89
C THR A 518 32.99 -30.77 25.28
N ASN A 519 32.00 -31.65 25.43
CA ASN A 519 30.64 -31.30 25.83
C ASN A 519 29.90 -30.32 24.86
N ASP A 520 30.24 -30.42 23.58
CA ASP A 520 29.72 -29.53 22.54
C ASP A 520 29.36 -30.27 21.24
N LEU A 521 29.12 -31.60 21.33
CA LEU A 521 28.78 -32.40 20.16
C LEU A 521 27.49 -31.88 19.50
N ARG A 522 27.58 -31.56 18.20
CA ARG A 522 26.45 -31.22 17.32
C ARG A 522 26.30 -32.31 16.27
N LEU A 523 25.10 -32.90 16.24
CA LEU A 523 24.74 -33.96 15.30
C LEU A 523 23.59 -33.46 14.42
N ARG A 524 23.66 -33.81 13.15
CA ARG A 524 22.60 -33.49 12.16
C ARG A 524 22.04 -34.75 11.57
N LYS A 525 20.73 -34.81 11.41
CA LYS A 525 20.07 -35.82 10.59
C LYS A 525 19.95 -35.29 9.15
N LEU A 526 20.36 -36.09 8.19
CA LEU A 526 20.52 -35.67 6.79
C LEU A 526 19.20 -35.53 6.02
N ASP A 527 18.12 -36.09 6.53
CA ASP A 527 16.76 -35.96 5.99
C ASP A 527 16.05 -34.68 6.46
N GLY A 528 16.70 -33.89 7.32
CA GLY A 528 16.14 -32.64 7.86
C GLY A 528 15.12 -32.82 8.97
N THR A 529 14.84 -34.02 9.41
CA THR A 529 13.93 -34.26 10.55
C THR A 529 14.69 -34.12 11.87
N ALA A 530 13.98 -33.79 12.96
CA ALA A 530 14.56 -33.66 14.28
C ALA A 530 15.16 -35.02 14.75
N ILE A 531 16.32 -34.96 15.40
CA ILE A 531 16.89 -36.12 16.07
C ILE A 531 16.18 -36.27 17.41
N VAL A 532 15.78 -37.48 17.73
CA VAL A 532 15.27 -37.84 19.07
C VAL A 532 16.34 -38.65 19.80
N PRO A 533 17.25 -38.02 20.54
CA PRO A 533 18.19 -38.78 21.37
C PRO A 533 17.43 -39.35 22.55
N ASN A 534 17.52 -40.64 22.69
CA ASN A 534 16.92 -41.34 23.80
C ASN A 534 18.07 -41.89 24.65
N ILE A 535 18.15 -41.49 25.91
CA ILE A 535 19.13 -41.99 26.84
C ILE A 535 18.39 -42.80 27.91
N THR A 536 18.46 -44.10 27.79
CA THR A 536 18.05 -45.00 28.85
C THR A 536 19.20 -45.25 29.77
N SER A 537 19.24 -44.62 30.92
CA SER A 537 20.22 -44.92 31.95
C SER A 537 19.51 -45.24 33.27
N ASN A 538 19.79 -46.42 33.83
CA ASN A 538 19.36 -46.79 35.16
C ASN A 538 20.34 -46.29 36.22
N PHE A 539 21.09 -45.23 35.93
CA PHE A 539 22.04 -44.69 36.93
C PHE A 539 21.29 -43.96 38.06
N THR A 540 21.25 -44.57 39.21
CA THR A 540 20.87 -43.96 40.48
C THR A 540 22.07 -43.35 41.16
N GLY A 541 22.55 -42.23 40.65
CA GLY A 541 23.72 -41.60 41.26
C GLY A 541 23.84 -40.17 40.82
N THR A 542 23.72 -39.27 41.77
CA THR A 542 23.86 -37.82 41.65
C THR A 542 23.15 -37.20 40.43
N PRO A 543 22.02 -36.52 40.66
CA PRO A 543 21.39 -35.72 39.61
C PRO A 543 22.40 -34.74 39.06
N GLY A 544 22.63 -34.72 37.74
CA GLY A 544 23.47 -33.75 37.11
C GLY A 544 24.48 -34.28 36.11
N ALA A 545 24.49 -35.55 35.80
CA ALA A 545 25.48 -36.15 34.91
C ALA A 545 25.16 -36.06 33.44
N PHE A 546 23.93 -35.75 33.08
CA PHE A 546 23.49 -35.52 31.69
C PHE A 546 22.56 -34.31 31.59
N ALA A 547 23.06 -33.25 31.03
CA ALA A 547 22.26 -32.12 30.67
C ALA A 547 22.48 -31.87 29.20
N GLY A 548 21.64 -32.41 28.36
CA GLY A 548 21.62 -32.15 26.92
C GLY A 548 20.26 -31.68 26.53
N ASN A 549 20.21 -30.72 25.61
CA ASN A 549 19.00 -30.39 24.89
C ASN A 549 18.54 -31.64 24.13
N GLY A 550 17.27 -32.01 24.30
CA GLY A 550 16.70 -33.17 23.65
C GLY A 550 16.67 -34.47 24.45
N VAL A 551 17.27 -34.51 25.63
CA VAL A 551 16.96 -35.55 26.58
C VAL A 551 15.74 -35.11 27.39
N ASN A 552 14.73 -35.99 27.51
CA ASN A 552 13.65 -35.83 28.47
C ASN A 552 14.25 -35.96 29.90
N VAL A 553 15.11 -35.02 30.29
CA VAL A 553 15.43 -34.79 31.66
C VAL A 553 14.25 -33.98 32.17
N ALA A 554 13.47 -34.54 33.06
CA ALA A 554 12.46 -33.82 33.80
C ALA A 554 13.05 -32.48 34.20
N GLY A 555 12.61 -31.40 33.54
CA GLY A 555 12.94 -30.03 33.97
C GLY A 555 12.59 -29.94 35.44
N SER A 556 13.28 -29.10 36.21
CA SER A 556 12.83 -28.85 37.60
C SER A 556 11.35 -28.54 37.53
N PRO A 557 10.52 -29.27 38.24
CA PRO A 557 9.10 -29.10 38.16
C PRO A 557 8.74 -27.67 38.55
N ALA A 558 7.95 -27.02 37.72
CA ALA A 558 7.19 -25.85 38.17
C ALA A 558 6.34 -26.35 39.37
N VAL A 559 6.51 -25.76 40.54
CA VAL A 559 5.75 -26.17 41.71
C VAL A 559 4.33 -25.62 41.56
N ALA A 560 3.32 -26.50 41.63
CA ALA A 560 1.94 -26.10 41.61
C ALA A 560 1.65 -25.04 42.69
N PRO A 561 0.90 -23.99 42.36
CA PRO A 561 0.36 -23.10 43.40
C PRO A 561 -0.52 -23.92 44.33
N THR A 562 -0.45 -23.65 45.62
CA THR A 562 -1.25 -24.35 46.63
C THR A 562 -2.75 -24.14 46.33
N GLY A 563 -3.40 -25.13 45.70
CA GLY A 563 -4.85 -25.24 45.62
C GLY A 563 -5.53 -25.03 44.26
N GLY A 564 -4.83 -24.98 43.14
CA GLY A 564 -5.47 -24.83 41.80
C GLY A 564 -4.74 -25.60 40.70
N PRO A 565 -5.38 -25.85 39.52
CA PRO A 565 -4.71 -26.49 38.38
C PRO A 565 -3.65 -25.58 37.80
N PHE A 566 -2.64 -26.17 37.18
CA PHE A 566 -1.73 -25.44 36.31
C PHE A 566 -2.48 -24.98 35.06
N THR A 567 -2.43 -23.69 34.75
CA THR A 567 -3.10 -23.14 33.59
C THR A 567 -2.16 -22.25 32.77
N LEU A 568 -2.31 -22.36 31.46
CA LEU A 568 -1.71 -21.43 30.48
C LEU A 568 -2.79 -20.99 29.50
N GLU A 569 -2.95 -19.73 29.35
CA GLU A 569 -3.97 -19.13 28.48
C GLU A 569 -3.36 -18.10 27.55
N VAL A 570 -3.96 -17.92 26.39
CA VAL A 570 -3.72 -16.81 25.45
C VAL A 570 -5.03 -16.11 25.12
N ASP A 571 -5.10 -14.79 25.28
CA ASP A 571 -6.30 -13.99 25.10
C ASP A 571 -7.53 -14.54 25.87
N GLY A 572 -7.29 -15.13 27.06
CA GLY A 572 -8.34 -15.79 27.86
C GLY A 572 -8.78 -17.16 27.32
N LEU A 573 -8.15 -17.68 26.29
CA LEU A 573 -8.40 -19.04 25.78
C LEU A 573 -7.36 -20.01 26.34
N GLN A 574 -7.84 -21.08 26.94
CA GLN A 574 -6.98 -22.06 27.61
C GLN A 574 -6.18 -22.88 26.58
N ILE A 575 -4.84 -22.83 26.72
CA ILE A 575 -3.90 -23.67 25.97
C ILE A 575 -3.68 -24.97 26.76
N TYR A 576 -3.42 -24.86 28.08
CA TYR A 576 -3.07 -25.97 28.96
C TYR A 576 -3.77 -25.86 30.30
N SER A 577 -4.19 -27.00 30.82
CA SER A 577 -4.69 -27.11 32.21
C SER A 577 -4.43 -28.52 32.71
N GLU A 578 -3.77 -28.62 33.84
CA GLU A 578 -3.55 -29.87 34.53
C GLU A 578 -3.89 -29.72 36.02
N ALA A 579 -4.55 -30.75 36.58
CA ALA A 579 -4.93 -30.74 38.01
C ALA A 579 -3.67 -30.72 38.87
N ALA A 580 -3.68 -29.86 39.90
CA ALA A 580 -2.58 -29.84 40.88
C ALA A 580 -2.56 -31.13 41.68
N THR A 581 -1.57 -31.98 41.47
CA THR A 581 -1.19 -33.07 42.34
C THR A 581 0.01 -32.61 43.19
N ALA A 582 0.07 -32.99 44.42
CA ALA A 582 1.22 -32.64 45.27
C ALA A 582 2.52 -33.19 44.64
N GLY A 583 3.38 -32.31 44.16
CA GLY A 583 4.60 -32.66 43.44
C GLY A 583 4.41 -32.85 41.94
N GLY A 584 3.26 -32.44 41.34
CA GLY A 584 3.03 -32.43 39.91
C GLY A 584 3.96 -31.50 39.16
N THR A 585 4.39 -31.90 37.98
CA THR A 585 5.35 -31.20 37.13
C THR A 585 4.79 -31.01 35.73
N VAL A 586 4.96 -29.85 35.15
CA VAL A 586 4.61 -29.60 33.75
C VAL A 586 5.90 -29.53 32.94
N THR A 587 5.98 -30.33 31.90
CA THR A 587 7.12 -30.37 30.99
C THR A 587 6.88 -29.47 29.77
N LYS A 588 7.98 -29.02 29.14
CA LYS A 588 7.91 -28.28 27.87
C LYS A 588 7.21 -29.08 26.76
N GLY A 589 7.44 -30.38 26.69
CA GLY A 589 6.78 -31.28 25.74
C GLY A 589 5.28 -31.36 25.91
N GLU A 590 4.77 -31.34 27.18
CA GLU A 590 3.34 -31.29 27.46
C GLU A 590 2.73 -29.95 27.01
N LEU A 591 3.43 -28.84 27.21
CA LEU A 591 3.01 -27.53 26.73
C LEU A 591 3.01 -27.49 25.21
N ASP A 592 4.00 -28.07 24.52
CA ASP A 592 4.02 -28.15 23.07
C ASP A 592 2.90 -29.02 22.50
N ALA A 593 2.62 -30.16 23.14
CA ALA A 593 1.52 -31.04 22.78
C ALA A 593 0.16 -30.34 22.94
N ALA A 594 -0.03 -29.65 24.06
CA ALA A 594 -1.24 -28.89 24.34
C ALA A 594 -1.41 -27.72 23.35
N LEU A 595 -0.34 -26.99 23.05
CA LEU A 595 -0.35 -25.91 22.06
C LEU A 595 -0.64 -26.45 20.66
N ASN A 596 -0.10 -27.59 20.28
CA ASN A 596 -0.43 -28.22 19.00
C ASN A 596 -1.92 -28.58 18.93
N THR A 597 -2.48 -29.15 20.01
CA THR A 597 -3.92 -29.44 20.09
C THR A 597 -4.75 -28.18 20.02
N PHE A 598 -4.36 -27.12 20.75
CA PHE A 598 -4.99 -25.81 20.71
C PHE A 598 -5.05 -25.23 19.29
N LEU A 599 -3.96 -25.37 18.53
CA LEU A 599 -3.83 -24.81 17.18
C LEU A 599 -4.47 -25.66 16.08
N THR A 600 -4.65 -26.97 16.29
CA THR A 600 -5.17 -27.89 15.27
C THR A 600 -6.66 -28.20 15.42
N THR A 601 -7.10 -28.48 16.64
CA THR A 601 -8.46 -28.91 16.95
C THR A 601 -9.13 -28.09 18.06
N GLY A 602 -8.35 -27.27 18.76
CA GLY A 602 -8.80 -26.42 19.85
C GLY A 602 -9.30 -25.04 19.39
N PRO A 603 -9.64 -24.17 20.35
CA PRO A 603 -10.18 -22.83 20.07
C PRO A 603 -9.20 -21.89 19.34
N GLY A 604 -7.94 -22.24 19.24
CA GLY A 604 -6.92 -21.52 18.49
C GLY A 604 -6.81 -21.89 17.01
N ALA A 605 -7.51 -22.95 16.57
CA ALA A 605 -7.43 -23.48 15.22
C ALA A 605 -7.87 -22.42 14.17
N GLY A 606 -7.01 -22.15 13.20
CA GLY A 606 -7.26 -21.15 12.16
C GLY A 606 -7.20 -19.68 12.62
N VAL A 607 -7.03 -19.44 13.93
CA VAL A 607 -6.92 -18.09 14.52
C VAL A 607 -5.47 -17.76 14.85
N TYR A 608 -4.75 -18.74 15.42
CA TYR A 608 -3.36 -18.58 15.82
C TYR A 608 -2.45 -19.48 14.99
N ALA A 609 -1.23 -19.04 14.78
CA ALA A 609 -0.15 -19.80 14.16
C ALA A 609 1.09 -19.76 15.06
N LYS A 610 1.94 -20.81 14.99
CA LYS A 610 3.20 -20.83 15.73
C LYS A 610 4.39 -21.07 14.83
N THR A 611 5.55 -20.58 15.27
CA THR A 611 6.88 -21.03 14.83
C THR A 611 7.69 -21.36 16.06
N GLY A 612 8.58 -22.34 15.98
CA GLY A 612 9.33 -22.84 17.14
C GLY A 612 8.49 -23.65 18.12
N SER A 613 9.04 -23.86 19.32
CA SER A 613 8.44 -24.70 20.36
C SER A 613 8.83 -24.21 21.76
N PHE A 614 8.08 -24.63 22.77
CA PHE A 614 8.50 -24.46 24.18
C PHE A 614 9.80 -25.22 24.47
N GLU A 615 9.97 -26.39 23.86
CA GLU A 615 11.12 -27.25 24.08
C GLU A 615 12.42 -26.53 23.67
N ASN A 616 12.42 -25.82 22.55
CA ASN A 616 13.58 -25.10 22.04
C ASN A 616 13.75 -23.67 22.60
N ASN A 617 12.85 -23.21 23.46
CA ASN A 617 12.79 -21.85 23.98
C ASN A 617 12.72 -20.78 22.86
N ASP A 618 12.17 -21.12 21.71
CA ASP A 618 12.06 -20.24 20.53
C ASP A 618 10.63 -20.07 20.05
N LEU A 619 9.64 -20.49 20.86
CA LEU A 619 8.22 -20.40 20.50
C LEU A 619 7.82 -18.97 20.24
N ILE A 620 7.24 -18.74 19.06
CA ILE A 620 6.57 -17.52 18.66
C ILE A 620 5.13 -17.86 18.33
N LEU A 621 4.17 -17.20 18.98
CA LEU A 621 2.74 -17.33 18.70
C LEU A 621 2.24 -16.06 18.01
N SER A 622 1.51 -16.21 16.91
CA SER A 622 0.90 -15.12 16.16
C SER A 622 -0.59 -15.35 15.99
N LYS A 623 -1.36 -14.27 15.84
CA LYS A 623 -2.81 -14.31 15.60
C LYS A 623 -3.12 -13.61 14.29
N SER A 624 -3.93 -14.23 13.46
CA SER A 624 -4.38 -13.65 12.20
C SER A 624 -5.23 -12.39 12.47
N GLY A 625 -4.95 -11.28 11.77
CA GLY A 625 -5.70 -10.04 11.92
C GLY A 625 -5.46 -9.29 13.24
N MET A 626 -4.30 -9.46 13.87
CA MET A 626 -3.98 -8.81 15.16
C MET A 626 -4.13 -7.31 15.14
N THR A 627 -4.99 -6.81 16.01
CA THR A 627 -5.14 -5.38 16.32
C THR A 627 -4.64 -5.00 17.72
N SER A 628 -4.31 -5.99 18.55
CA SER A 628 -3.80 -5.84 19.93
C SER A 628 -2.74 -6.88 20.24
N SER A 629 -1.88 -6.64 21.23
CA SER A 629 -0.94 -7.63 21.76
C SER A 629 -1.68 -8.85 22.26
N LEU A 630 -1.07 -10.05 22.13
CA LEU A 630 -1.58 -11.25 22.76
C LEU A 630 -1.46 -11.09 24.28
N THR A 631 -2.53 -11.39 24.99
CA THR A 631 -2.50 -11.47 26.46
C THR A 631 -2.24 -12.91 26.86
N ILE A 632 -1.11 -13.16 27.51
CA ILE A 632 -0.75 -14.47 28.00
C ILE A 632 -0.82 -14.46 29.52
N SER A 633 -1.55 -15.40 30.06
CA SER A 633 -1.64 -15.61 31.51
C SER A 633 -1.29 -17.04 31.91
N SER A 634 -0.57 -17.20 32.98
CA SER A 634 -0.30 -18.49 33.59
C SER A 634 -0.28 -18.34 35.10
N ASN A 635 -0.59 -19.43 35.79
CA ASN A 635 -0.50 -19.50 37.25
C ASN A 635 0.71 -20.35 37.71
N PHE A 636 1.67 -20.55 36.81
CA PHE A 636 2.88 -21.29 37.17
C PHE A 636 3.73 -20.51 38.21
N SER A 637 4.19 -21.21 39.23
CA SER A 637 5.15 -20.68 40.20
C SER A 637 6.25 -21.72 40.41
N GLY A 638 7.51 -21.33 40.33
CA GLY A 638 8.66 -22.21 40.63
C GLY A 638 9.66 -21.49 41.51
N ALA A 639 10.62 -22.22 42.07
CA ALA A 639 11.69 -21.66 42.90
C ALA A 639 12.50 -20.64 42.07
N GLY A 640 12.25 -19.34 42.32
CA GLY A 640 12.83 -18.23 41.54
C GLY A 640 11.91 -17.57 40.55
N SER A 641 10.67 -18.04 40.35
CA SER A 641 9.66 -17.37 39.54
C SER A 641 8.75 -16.49 40.36
N VAL A 642 8.48 -15.30 39.92
CA VAL A 642 7.45 -14.44 40.51
C VAL A 642 6.10 -14.86 39.93
N ALA A 643 5.08 -15.02 40.73
CA ALA A 643 3.71 -15.27 40.27
C ALA A 643 3.34 -14.22 39.25
N GLY A 644 2.95 -14.63 38.03
CA GLY A 644 2.70 -13.70 36.95
C GLY A 644 3.91 -13.42 36.04
N ALA A 645 4.97 -14.21 36.11
CA ALA A 645 6.19 -14.03 35.27
C ALA A 645 5.95 -14.03 33.76
N PHE A 646 4.72 -14.31 33.33
CA PHE A 646 4.27 -14.18 31.93
C PHE A 646 3.50 -12.90 31.64
N ALA A 647 3.23 -12.08 32.64
CA ALA A 647 2.65 -10.77 32.41
C ALA A 647 3.71 -9.85 31.78
N GLY A 648 3.69 -9.72 30.50
CA GLY A 648 4.62 -8.89 29.75
C GLY A 648 5.91 -9.62 29.40
N SER A 649 5.77 -10.74 28.67
CA SER A 649 6.89 -11.40 28.03
C SER A 649 7.76 -10.38 27.30
N THR A 650 9.05 -10.48 27.48
CA THR A 650 10.04 -9.77 26.68
C THR A 650 9.74 -10.04 25.22
N VAL A 651 9.17 -9.05 24.61
CA VAL A 651 8.89 -9.01 23.19
C VAL A 651 10.20 -9.12 22.47
N GLY A 652 10.44 -10.25 21.85
CA GLY A 652 11.48 -10.30 20.83
C GLY A 652 11.14 -9.22 19.81
N VAL A 653 12.01 -8.26 19.64
CA VAL A 653 11.86 -7.23 18.62
C VAL A 653 11.77 -7.96 17.30
N LEU A 654 10.56 -8.18 16.80
CA LEU A 654 10.36 -8.66 15.44
C LEU A 654 10.84 -7.56 14.51
N ALA A 655 11.23 -7.98 13.31
CA ALA A 655 11.61 -7.05 12.27
C ALA A 655 10.56 -5.95 12.17
N ASN A 656 11.01 -4.72 12.32
CA ASN A 656 10.21 -3.53 12.11
C ASN A 656 9.40 -3.71 10.82
N PRO A 657 8.06 -3.70 10.82
CA PRO A 657 7.25 -3.96 9.63
C PRO A 657 7.46 -2.90 8.53
N THR A 658 8.08 -1.77 8.87
CA THR A 658 8.51 -0.78 7.89
C THR A 658 9.87 -1.12 7.26
N GLY A 659 10.62 -2.07 7.81
CA GLY A 659 12.00 -2.35 7.42
C GLY A 659 12.95 -1.18 7.67
N THR A 660 12.58 -0.22 8.53
CA THR A 660 13.32 1.03 8.74
C THR A 660 13.51 1.34 10.21
N ASP A 661 14.66 1.89 10.56
CA ASP A 661 14.93 2.50 11.87
C ASP A 661 14.51 3.97 11.83
N ILE A 662 13.65 4.38 12.74
CA ILE A 662 13.17 5.76 12.87
C ILE A 662 13.88 6.41 14.06
N LYS A 663 14.52 7.54 13.83
CA LYS A 663 15.21 8.33 14.86
C LYS A 663 14.61 9.73 14.94
N VAL A 664 14.38 10.17 16.17
CA VAL A 664 13.94 11.54 16.49
C VAL A 664 15.11 12.31 17.06
N ASP A 665 15.40 13.46 16.50
CA ASP A 665 16.47 14.36 16.94
C ASP A 665 15.88 15.60 17.62
N LEU A 666 16.10 15.71 18.93
CA LEU A 666 15.78 16.85 19.77
C LEU A 666 17.04 17.59 20.22
N SER A 667 18.21 17.32 19.62
CA SER A 667 19.46 17.99 19.96
C SER A 667 19.43 19.48 19.61
N GLY A 668 20.25 20.29 20.28
CA GLY A 668 20.35 21.72 19.99
C GLY A 668 19.12 22.55 20.38
N GLY A 669 18.29 22.07 21.31
CA GLY A 669 17.11 22.79 21.79
C GLY A 669 15.88 22.62 20.89
N LYS A 670 15.88 21.62 20.00
CA LYS A 670 14.70 21.25 19.23
C LYS A 670 13.61 20.71 20.14
N THR A 671 12.37 20.96 19.79
CA THR A 671 11.18 20.54 20.53
C THR A 671 10.23 19.77 19.66
N ILE A 672 9.43 18.89 20.28
CA ILE A 672 8.31 18.20 19.65
C ILE A 672 7.06 18.50 20.45
N ALA A 673 5.95 18.74 19.80
CA ALA A 673 4.65 19.02 20.43
C ALA A 673 3.66 17.91 20.12
N VAL A 674 2.73 17.70 21.04
CA VAL A 674 1.64 16.72 20.84
C VAL A 674 0.85 17.08 19.57
N GLY A 675 0.70 16.10 18.70
CA GLY A 675 0.08 16.24 17.40
C GLY A 675 1.05 16.58 16.26
N ASP A 676 2.36 16.72 16.53
CA ASP A 676 3.35 16.86 15.47
C ASP A 676 3.45 15.56 14.66
N GLN A 677 3.45 15.69 13.34
CA GLN A 677 3.38 14.59 12.39
C GLN A 677 4.55 14.62 11.40
N PHE A 678 5.02 13.41 11.08
CA PHE A 678 6.10 13.20 10.13
C PHE A 678 5.71 12.02 9.23
N VAL A 679 5.83 12.17 7.92
CA VAL A 679 5.54 11.07 6.99
C VAL A 679 6.85 10.47 6.50
N THR A 680 7.04 9.17 6.72
CA THR A 680 8.15 8.40 6.17
C THR A 680 7.67 7.56 4.99
N ARG A 681 8.47 7.52 3.94
CA ARG A 681 8.20 6.81 2.68
C ARG A 681 9.29 5.77 2.40
N PRO A 682 9.28 4.62 3.07
CA PRO A 682 10.41 3.70 3.12
C PRO A 682 10.88 3.22 1.75
N THR A 683 9.96 2.90 0.85
CA THR A 683 10.29 2.30 -0.45
C THR A 683 10.28 3.30 -1.61
N TYR A 684 9.74 4.49 -1.40
CA TYR A 684 9.47 5.46 -2.47
C TYR A 684 10.69 5.78 -3.36
N ASN A 685 11.83 6.08 -2.75
CA ASN A 685 13.06 6.45 -3.46
C ASN A 685 14.06 5.30 -3.60
N ALA A 686 13.78 4.12 -3.08
CA ALA A 686 14.74 3.02 -3.05
C ALA A 686 15.20 2.62 -4.48
N ALA A 687 14.28 2.53 -5.42
CA ALA A 687 14.62 2.22 -6.82
C ALA A 687 15.50 3.32 -7.45
N GLN A 688 15.24 4.59 -7.18
CA GLN A 688 16.00 5.72 -7.72
C GLN A 688 17.42 5.82 -7.15
N GLN A 689 17.60 5.39 -5.90
CA GLN A 689 18.86 5.55 -5.16
C GLN A 689 19.75 4.30 -5.20
N MET A 690 19.27 3.19 -5.75
CA MET A 690 20.00 1.94 -5.80
C MET A 690 21.29 2.08 -6.61
N ARG A 691 22.41 1.63 -6.05
CA ARG A 691 23.74 1.64 -6.68
C ARG A 691 24.51 0.38 -6.33
N VAL A 692 25.45 0.02 -7.19
CA VAL A 692 26.46 -1.00 -6.88
C VAL A 692 27.59 -0.36 -6.08
N ASN A 693 27.94 -0.97 -4.97
CA ASN A 693 28.93 -0.46 -4.01
C ASN A 693 30.33 -1.08 -4.21
N ILE A 694 30.45 -2.08 -5.06
CA ILE A 694 31.68 -2.79 -5.36
C ILE A 694 32.16 -2.38 -6.74
N ASP A 695 33.44 -2.00 -6.83
CA ASP A 695 34.12 -1.57 -8.07
C ASP A 695 35.09 -2.63 -8.63
N ASP A 696 35.62 -3.51 -7.77
CA ASP A 696 36.56 -4.56 -8.12
C ASP A 696 35.85 -5.93 -8.17
N PRO A 697 35.87 -6.63 -9.31
CA PRO A 697 35.22 -7.93 -9.44
C PRO A 697 35.76 -8.99 -8.49
N ARG A 698 37.00 -8.83 -7.97
CA ARG A 698 37.58 -9.72 -6.97
C ARG A 698 36.91 -9.64 -5.63
N LYS A 699 36.24 -8.50 -5.29
CA LYS A 699 35.50 -8.29 -4.04
C LYS A 699 34.16 -9.00 -3.99
N ILE A 700 33.70 -9.64 -5.07
CA ILE A 700 32.47 -10.43 -5.08
C ILE A 700 32.68 -11.67 -4.21
N ALA A 701 31.86 -11.87 -3.19
CA ALA A 701 31.96 -12.95 -2.23
C ALA A 701 31.29 -14.23 -2.76
N ALA A 702 32.01 -15.02 -3.54
CA ALA A 702 31.54 -16.28 -4.11
C ALA A 702 31.75 -17.50 -3.20
N ALA A 703 32.76 -17.47 -2.35
CA ALA A 703 33.09 -18.54 -1.43
C ALA A 703 32.33 -18.45 -0.10
N THR A 704 32.15 -19.55 0.60
CA THR A 704 31.61 -19.56 1.97
C THR A 704 32.73 -19.64 3.01
N ASN A 705 32.46 -19.22 4.24
CA ASN A 705 33.39 -19.33 5.35
C ASN A 705 33.39 -20.70 6.00
N ILE A 706 32.62 -21.64 5.46
CA ILE A 706 32.48 -22.98 6.05
C ILE A 706 33.18 -24.01 5.15
N ALA A 707 34.19 -24.68 5.67
CA ALA A 707 34.71 -25.91 5.06
C ALA A 707 34.12 -27.14 5.74
N ILE A 708 33.77 -28.11 4.92
CA ILE A 708 33.39 -29.43 5.39
C ILE A 708 34.58 -30.36 5.15
N ASP A 709 35.17 -30.89 6.20
CA ASP A 709 36.22 -31.90 6.08
C ASP A 709 35.66 -33.13 5.34
N PRO A 710 36.27 -33.51 4.22
CA PRO A 710 35.74 -34.60 3.40
C PRO A 710 35.76 -35.98 4.08
N VAL A 711 36.61 -36.18 5.13
CA VAL A 711 36.76 -37.44 5.84
C VAL A 711 35.90 -37.44 7.11
N THR A 712 36.04 -36.41 7.95
CA THR A 712 35.33 -36.32 9.23
C THR A 712 33.95 -35.70 9.14
N LYS A 713 33.61 -35.07 7.97
CA LYS A 713 32.37 -34.31 7.77
C LYS A 713 32.19 -33.18 8.78
N LEU A 714 33.21 -32.84 9.53
CA LEU A 714 33.18 -31.70 10.46
C LEU A 714 33.22 -30.40 9.69
N THR A 715 32.39 -29.47 10.13
CA THR A 715 32.42 -28.09 9.64
C THR A 715 33.45 -27.29 10.42
N SER A 716 34.28 -26.56 9.72
CA SER A 716 35.24 -25.61 10.31
C SER A 716 35.12 -24.25 9.62
N ILE A 717 35.29 -23.17 10.38
CA ILE A 717 35.41 -21.85 9.82
C ILE A 717 36.82 -21.74 9.21
N ILE A 718 36.86 -21.54 7.90
CA ILE A 718 38.12 -21.33 7.17
C ILE A 718 38.40 -19.83 7.09
N LYS A 719 39.60 -19.45 7.43
CA LYS A 719 40.15 -18.13 7.18
C LYS A 719 41.12 -18.21 6.00
N GLY A 720 40.77 -17.63 4.87
CA GLY A 720 41.67 -17.51 3.73
C GLY A 720 40.95 -17.57 2.37
N PRO A 721 41.66 -17.24 1.29
CA PRO A 721 41.08 -17.22 -0.06
C PRO A 721 40.76 -18.66 -0.51
N MET A 722 39.52 -18.85 -1.02
CA MET A 722 39.05 -20.12 -1.59
C MET A 722 38.54 -19.89 -3.03
N PRO A 723 39.42 -19.70 -3.99
CA PRO A 723 39.04 -19.29 -5.35
C PRO A 723 38.08 -20.24 -6.07
N GLY A 724 38.13 -21.55 -5.73
CA GLY A 724 37.25 -22.57 -6.35
C GLY A 724 35.96 -22.84 -5.61
N ASP A 725 35.70 -22.17 -4.46
CA ASP A 725 34.48 -22.37 -3.70
C ASP A 725 33.35 -21.51 -4.27
N ASN A 726 32.26 -22.15 -4.70
CA ASN A 726 31.09 -21.52 -5.31
C ASN A 726 29.84 -21.52 -4.42
N ARG A 727 29.93 -22.02 -3.21
CA ARG A 727 28.75 -22.27 -2.36
C ARG A 727 27.98 -20.97 -2.05
N ASN A 728 28.67 -19.86 -1.79
CA ASN A 728 28.00 -18.58 -1.58
C ASN A 728 27.43 -18.03 -2.91
N ALA A 729 28.13 -18.22 -4.03
CA ALA A 729 27.60 -17.86 -5.35
C ALA A 729 26.31 -18.63 -5.69
N LEU A 730 26.23 -19.93 -5.33
CA LEU A 730 25.01 -20.73 -5.46
C LEU A 730 23.88 -20.21 -4.57
N GLN A 731 24.18 -19.80 -3.34
CA GLN A 731 23.17 -19.19 -2.47
C GLN A 731 22.65 -17.87 -3.05
N LEU A 732 23.52 -17.03 -3.58
CA LEU A 732 23.16 -15.80 -4.28
C LEU A 732 22.30 -16.09 -5.52
N ALA A 733 22.66 -17.09 -6.34
CA ALA A 733 21.87 -17.49 -7.50
C ALA A 733 20.49 -18.03 -7.09
N ASN A 734 20.40 -18.78 -6.00
CA ASN A 734 19.15 -19.33 -5.48
C ASN A 734 18.16 -18.25 -5.00
N LEU A 735 18.63 -17.01 -4.74
CA LEU A 735 17.74 -15.89 -4.42
C LEU A 735 16.76 -15.59 -5.55
N GLN A 736 17.07 -15.98 -6.79
CA GLN A 736 16.14 -15.86 -7.93
C GLN A 736 14.78 -16.52 -7.66
N ASN A 737 14.83 -17.71 -7.04
CA ASN A 737 13.63 -18.53 -6.78
C ASN A 737 13.12 -18.39 -5.34
N LYS A 738 13.86 -17.68 -4.48
CA LYS A 738 13.48 -17.50 -3.09
C LYS A 738 12.20 -16.68 -2.99
N LEU A 739 11.23 -17.18 -2.27
CA LEU A 739 9.99 -16.45 -1.94
C LEU A 739 10.27 -15.48 -0.78
N GLY A 740 11.01 -14.41 -1.06
CA GLY A 740 11.41 -13.40 -0.06
C GLY A 740 10.62 -12.11 -0.09
N MET A 741 9.62 -11.99 -1.00
CA MET A 741 8.83 -10.78 -1.18
C MET A 741 7.36 -11.01 -0.83
N LEU A 742 6.61 -9.93 -0.59
CA LEU A 742 5.16 -9.97 -0.33
C LEU A 742 4.78 -10.93 0.80
N GLY A 743 5.49 -10.84 1.93
CA GLY A 743 5.24 -11.71 3.08
C GLY A 743 5.67 -13.18 2.86
N GLY A 744 6.62 -13.43 1.97
CA GLY A 744 7.09 -14.77 1.66
C GLY A 744 6.31 -15.49 0.54
N ASN A 745 5.51 -14.76 -0.24
CA ASN A 745 4.63 -15.36 -1.26
C ASN A 745 5.14 -15.17 -2.69
N ALA A 746 6.17 -14.36 -2.92
CA ALA A 746 6.69 -14.07 -4.25
C ALA A 746 8.22 -14.02 -4.30
N SER A 747 8.80 -14.42 -5.42
CA SER A 747 10.19 -14.11 -5.78
C SER A 747 10.29 -12.65 -6.23
N PHE A 748 11.52 -12.13 -6.43
CA PHE A 748 11.72 -10.77 -6.93
C PHE A 748 11.09 -10.56 -8.31
N SER A 749 11.28 -11.50 -9.24
CA SER A 749 10.64 -11.46 -10.56
C SER A 749 9.12 -11.60 -10.46
N GLY A 750 8.62 -12.46 -9.55
CA GLY A 750 7.20 -12.62 -9.27
C GLY A 750 6.57 -11.36 -8.69
N ALA A 751 7.24 -10.68 -7.76
CA ALA A 751 6.78 -9.43 -7.18
C ALA A 751 6.72 -8.31 -8.25
N TYR A 752 7.73 -8.20 -9.11
CA TYR A 752 7.68 -7.27 -10.25
C TYR A 752 6.55 -7.62 -11.22
N GLY A 753 6.39 -8.91 -11.58
CA GLY A 753 5.29 -9.38 -12.42
C GLY A 753 3.92 -9.04 -11.84
N GLN A 754 3.77 -9.07 -10.50
CA GLN A 754 2.53 -8.65 -9.83
C GLN A 754 2.25 -7.16 -10.03
N ILE A 755 3.28 -6.30 -9.98
CA ILE A 755 3.13 -4.86 -10.24
C ILE A 755 2.62 -4.65 -11.67
N VAL A 756 3.29 -5.26 -12.66
CA VAL A 756 2.89 -5.17 -14.08
C VAL A 756 1.45 -5.67 -14.27
N SER A 757 1.10 -6.81 -13.67
CA SER A 757 -0.25 -7.37 -13.74
C SER A 757 -1.30 -6.44 -13.13
N ASN A 758 -1.01 -5.85 -11.97
CA ASN A 758 -1.92 -4.91 -11.31
C ASN A 758 -2.13 -3.64 -12.15
N VAL A 759 -1.05 -3.05 -12.67
CA VAL A 759 -1.14 -1.87 -13.55
C VAL A 759 -1.91 -2.21 -14.82
N GLY A 760 -1.60 -3.34 -15.48
CA GLY A 760 -2.32 -3.79 -16.68
C GLY A 760 -3.82 -4.04 -16.42
N ALA A 761 -4.17 -4.62 -15.26
CA ALA A 761 -5.56 -4.81 -14.88
C ALA A 761 -6.30 -3.47 -14.65
N LEU A 762 -5.67 -2.50 -13.99
CA LEU A 762 -6.21 -1.16 -13.79
C LEU A 762 -6.36 -0.43 -15.14
N THR A 763 -5.37 -0.52 -16.02
CA THR A 763 -5.40 0.07 -17.37
C THR A 763 -6.52 -0.53 -18.20
N ARG A 764 -6.69 -1.85 -18.18
CA ARG A 764 -7.78 -2.52 -18.90
C ARG A 764 -9.15 -2.15 -18.36
N SER A 765 -9.29 -2.07 -17.03
CA SER A 765 -10.54 -1.61 -16.40
C SER A 765 -10.85 -0.15 -16.77
N ALA A 766 -9.83 0.69 -16.84
CA ALA A 766 -9.96 2.09 -17.25
C ALA A 766 -10.38 2.22 -18.72
N GLU A 767 -9.81 1.41 -19.62
CA GLU A 767 -10.19 1.36 -21.04
C GLU A 767 -11.67 1.00 -21.23
N LEU A 768 -12.11 -0.05 -20.54
CA LEU A 768 -13.52 -0.47 -20.59
C LEU A 768 -14.45 0.61 -20.03
N SER A 769 -14.06 1.25 -18.93
CA SER A 769 -14.82 2.36 -18.33
C SER A 769 -14.89 3.56 -19.27
N SER A 770 -13.76 3.97 -19.86
CA SER A 770 -13.70 5.08 -20.83
C SER A 770 -14.60 4.82 -22.03
N SER A 771 -14.53 3.62 -22.65
CA SER A 771 -15.38 3.24 -23.78
C SER A 771 -16.87 3.21 -23.44
N ALA A 772 -17.21 2.74 -22.25
CA ALA A 772 -18.61 2.76 -21.78
C ALA A 772 -19.13 4.19 -21.58
N GLN A 773 -18.32 5.04 -20.93
CA GLN A 773 -18.70 6.45 -20.71
C GLN A 773 -18.75 7.26 -22.01
N GLU A 774 -17.88 6.96 -22.98
CA GLU A 774 -17.93 7.54 -24.32
C GLU A 774 -19.26 7.24 -25.02
N THR A 775 -19.72 5.99 -24.93
CA THR A 775 -21.02 5.59 -25.49
C THR A 775 -22.17 6.36 -24.85
N LEU A 776 -22.18 6.49 -23.53
CA LEU A 776 -23.19 7.25 -22.79
C LEU A 776 -23.14 8.75 -23.12
N LEU A 777 -21.94 9.30 -23.26
CA LEU A 777 -21.74 10.69 -23.67
C LEU A 777 -22.30 10.93 -25.08
N ASN A 778 -22.03 10.03 -26.05
CA ASN A 778 -22.54 10.13 -27.40
C ASN A 778 -24.08 10.05 -27.44
N GLN A 779 -24.69 9.22 -26.60
CA GLN A 779 -26.14 9.18 -26.43
C GLN A 779 -26.68 10.51 -25.87
N ALA A 780 -26.04 11.06 -24.83
CA ALA A 780 -26.46 12.32 -24.23
C ALA A 780 -26.32 13.50 -25.21
N LYS A 781 -25.21 13.53 -25.97
CA LYS A 781 -25.02 14.52 -27.07
C LYS A 781 -26.09 14.36 -28.15
N GLY A 782 -26.43 13.14 -28.55
CA GLY A 782 -27.49 12.87 -29.52
C GLY A 782 -28.88 13.35 -29.04
N ALA A 783 -29.20 13.11 -27.75
CA ALA A 783 -30.44 13.57 -27.13
C ALA A 783 -30.50 15.11 -27.09
N GLN A 784 -29.41 15.80 -26.73
CA GLN A 784 -29.31 17.24 -26.76
C GLN A 784 -29.49 17.79 -28.18
N ALA A 785 -28.78 17.21 -29.16
CA ALA A 785 -28.85 17.65 -30.56
C ALA A 785 -30.24 17.47 -31.15
N SER A 786 -30.97 16.40 -30.80
CA SER A 786 -32.33 16.18 -31.24
C SER A 786 -33.33 17.19 -30.66
N LEU A 787 -33.08 17.70 -29.45
CA LEU A 787 -33.93 18.69 -28.80
C LEU A 787 -33.59 20.13 -29.21
N ALA A 788 -32.32 20.49 -29.12
CA ALA A 788 -31.84 21.87 -29.21
C ALA A 788 -31.16 22.18 -30.55
N GLY A 789 -30.88 21.18 -31.37
CA GLY A 789 -30.23 21.33 -32.67
C GLY A 789 -31.13 22.06 -33.69
N VAL A 790 -30.49 22.81 -34.57
CA VAL A 790 -31.15 23.47 -35.70
C VAL A 790 -31.15 22.55 -36.93
N ASN A 791 -32.32 22.11 -37.34
CA ASN A 791 -32.49 21.38 -38.60
C ASN A 791 -32.79 22.40 -39.73
N LEU A 792 -31.85 22.55 -40.67
CA LEU A 792 -31.95 23.54 -41.75
C LEU A 792 -33.17 23.33 -42.66
N ASP A 793 -33.57 22.06 -42.89
CA ASP A 793 -34.77 21.76 -43.73
C ASP A 793 -36.06 22.21 -43.02
N GLU A 794 -36.13 21.97 -41.70
CA GLU A 794 -37.24 22.42 -40.89
C GLU A 794 -37.32 23.96 -40.80
N GLU A 795 -36.16 24.60 -40.60
CA GLU A 795 -36.10 26.07 -40.58
C GLU A 795 -36.41 26.69 -41.96
N ALA A 796 -35.98 26.07 -43.06
CA ALA A 796 -36.35 26.50 -44.42
C ALA A 796 -37.87 26.39 -44.68
N ALA A 797 -38.48 25.30 -44.23
CA ALA A 797 -39.95 25.13 -44.30
C ALA A 797 -40.67 26.17 -43.45
N ASN A 798 -40.17 26.46 -42.22
CA ASN A 798 -40.70 27.49 -41.35
C ASN A 798 -40.53 28.91 -41.95
N LEU A 799 -39.41 29.18 -42.60
CA LEU A 799 -39.15 30.45 -43.28
C LEU A 799 -40.21 30.72 -44.38
N ILE A 800 -40.46 29.71 -45.23
CA ILE A 800 -41.48 29.80 -46.28
C ILE A 800 -42.87 30.01 -45.66
N LYS A 801 -43.22 29.27 -44.63
CA LYS A 801 -44.50 29.36 -43.92
C LYS A 801 -44.72 30.76 -43.33
N PHE A 802 -43.71 31.29 -42.63
CA PHE A 802 -43.85 32.61 -41.99
C PHE A 802 -43.74 33.73 -43.01
N GLN A 803 -43.06 33.56 -44.15
CA GLN A 803 -43.10 34.50 -45.29
C GLN A 803 -44.45 34.55 -45.91
N GLN A 804 -45.10 33.40 -46.14
CA GLN A 804 -46.49 33.39 -46.64
C GLN A 804 -47.50 34.06 -45.67
N ALA A 805 -47.35 33.74 -44.36
CA ALA A 805 -48.19 34.35 -43.30
C ALA A 805 -48.00 35.90 -43.24
N TYR A 806 -46.76 36.38 -43.37
CA TYR A 806 -46.44 37.80 -43.47
C TYR A 806 -47.14 38.44 -44.65
N GLN A 807 -47.00 37.82 -45.85
CA GLN A 807 -47.66 38.35 -47.10
C GLN A 807 -49.15 38.34 -46.95
N ALA A 808 -49.77 37.28 -46.41
CA ALA A 808 -51.22 37.22 -46.21
C ALA A 808 -51.72 38.33 -45.21
N SER A 809 -50.97 38.56 -44.15
CA SER A 809 -51.26 39.62 -43.19
C SER A 809 -51.12 40.99 -43.77
N ALA A 810 -50.11 41.25 -44.61
CA ALA A 810 -49.91 42.50 -45.37
C ALA A 810 -51.02 42.73 -46.34
N GLN A 811 -51.46 41.69 -47.07
CA GLN A 811 -52.59 41.78 -48.00
C GLN A 811 -53.90 42.08 -47.25
N SER A 812 -54.13 41.50 -46.08
CA SER A 812 -55.30 41.81 -45.25
C SER A 812 -55.34 43.26 -44.77
N ILE A 813 -54.16 43.86 -44.48
CA ILE A 813 -54.02 45.27 -44.16
C ILE A 813 -54.38 46.14 -45.35
N SER A 814 -53.94 45.77 -46.58
CA SER A 814 -54.29 46.51 -47.81
C SER A 814 -55.77 46.50 -48.09
N ILE A 815 -56.40 45.34 -47.94
CA ILE A 815 -57.86 45.18 -48.09
C ILE A 815 -58.62 46.03 -47.04
N ALA A 816 -58.17 45.95 -45.76
CA ALA A 816 -58.77 46.77 -44.69
C ALA A 816 -58.66 48.27 -44.94
N ARG A 817 -57.57 48.75 -45.54
CA ARG A 817 -57.34 50.12 -45.94
C ARG A 817 -58.25 50.52 -47.10
N SER A 818 -58.37 49.72 -48.19
CA SER A 818 -59.25 49.94 -49.28
C SER A 818 -60.74 50.05 -48.87
N LEU A 819 -61.14 49.12 -47.98
CA LEU A 819 -62.48 49.19 -47.38
C LEU A 819 -62.71 50.47 -46.56
N PHE A 820 -61.68 50.97 -45.85
CA PHE A 820 -61.72 52.17 -45.05
C PHE A 820 -61.87 53.43 -46.01
N ASP A 821 -61.03 53.45 -47.05
CA ASP A 821 -61.05 54.53 -48.05
C ASP A 821 -62.41 54.55 -48.79
N THR A 822 -62.99 53.40 -49.14
CA THR A 822 -64.33 53.29 -49.75
C THR A 822 -65.38 53.79 -48.79
N LEU A 823 -65.35 53.52 -47.51
CA LEU A 823 -66.31 53.95 -46.53
C LEU A 823 -66.25 55.51 -46.31
N ILE A 824 -65.00 56.01 -46.20
CA ILE A 824 -64.83 57.52 -46.17
C ILE A 824 -65.34 58.17 -47.42
N GLY A 825 -65.08 57.59 -48.60
CA GLY A 825 -65.60 58.10 -49.87
C GLY A 825 -67.11 58.01 -50.00
N ALA A 826 -67.78 57.06 -49.30
CA ALA A 826 -69.23 56.92 -49.29
C ALA A 826 -69.94 57.88 -48.27
N VAL A 827 -69.21 58.46 -47.29
CA VAL A 827 -69.72 59.40 -46.24
C VAL A 827 -69.38 60.83 -46.59
N ARG A 828 -68.61 61.08 -47.67
CA ARG A 828 -68.40 62.41 -48.32
C ARG A 828 -69.42 62.58 -49.41
#